data_2c027ae25b5b8e03085dc0423bceee75
#
_entry.id   2c027ae25b5b8e03085dc0423bceee75
#
_cell.length_a   1.000
_cell.length_b   1.000
_cell.length_c   1.000
_cell.angle_alpha   90.00
_cell.angle_beta   90.00
_cell.angle_gamma   90.00
#
_symmetry.space_group_name_H-M   'P 1'
#
loop_
_entity.id
_entity.type
_entity.pdbx_description
1 polymer ?
#
loop_
_entity_poly.entity_id
_entity_poly.type
_entity_poly.pdbx_seq_one_letter_code
_entity_poly.pdbx_strand_id
1 'polypeptide(L)'
;MMKLRLASTFSFLVLGLAAALAQPHSYPFNDPALPMEKRIDNLLSLMTIDEKIDCLGTRTGVPRLGVKNFGNSEGIHGVVQRGGGQRNRSVITTTQYPQPPGMGESWDPELVRQAAGVEGYEARFITQTEKYDRQILMLWGPQSDLARDPRWGRSEEVYGEDPFFNGTMAVAFIKGLQGDDPKYWQAGALLKHFLANSNENYRGSSSSDFDERLFWEYYSVPFRMGFLDGGAKAVMASYNAWNGVTMAINPILKSIVQKQWGVDVLSSDGGAVKLLVDPRKLFPDQKAAVVACLKAGINQFLDTYREETKAALKDGSITEAEIDALLRPKFRVTIRLGLLDPPEMVPYSKIKDSPEPWNTDKDRAVSKRMALESVVLLKNANALLPLHRDTIKSIAVIGPLADSVHWDWYGGTPPYATTPLQGINDEVGPGVKVNYAADENGNAAVEAARASDVAVVVIGNDPTCGPDMEHAWHYSPSDGGGTLPCAVPSDGREGRDRKSIDLAQEQLVKRVYAANPKTIVILVSSFPFAINWTQANIPAILHMTHSSQDEGSALAEVLFGDYNPGGHLVETWPKSLDQLPPMMDYNIRHGRTYMYFKGDPLYSFGYGLSYTTFRYANLRTSSAELPRDGAVTVSIDVTNTGSRTGDEVVQLYVKHLHSEVERPREELKGFQRVTLKPNETKTVQLPLKASDLAFWDEKLPGFKVEAEPVSVMIGSSSDDIKLTATVQVQ
;
A
#
# COMPACT_ATOMS: atom_id res chain seq x y z
N MET A 1 -55.38 13.01 81.27
CA MET A 1 -55.97 12.10 80.24
C MET A 1 -55.20 12.32 78.98
N MET A 2 -54.84 11.27 78.34
CA MET A 2 -54.32 11.06 76.97
C MET A 2 -52.80 10.82 76.89
N LYS A 3 -52.46 9.56 76.64
CA LYS A 3 -51.13 8.99 76.56
C LYS A 3 -50.52 9.33 75.17
N LEU A 4 -49.31 9.86 75.20
CA LEU A 4 -48.46 9.97 73.98
C LEU A 4 -47.59 8.68 73.88
N ARG A 5 -47.70 7.97 72.80
CA ARG A 5 -46.82 6.86 72.41
C ARG A 5 -45.74 7.39 71.49
N LEU A 6 -44.48 7.26 71.86
CA LEU A 6 -43.32 7.39 70.97
C LEU A 6 -43.23 6.13 70.15
N ALA A 7 -43.11 6.33 68.84
CA ALA A 7 -42.68 5.30 67.88
C ALA A 7 -41.32 5.65 67.35
N SER A 8 -40.33 4.84 67.67
CA SER A 8 -38.97 4.94 67.13
C SER A 8 -38.89 4.12 65.84
N THR A 9 -38.62 4.81 64.77
CA THR A 9 -38.36 4.20 63.45
C THR A 9 -36.86 3.96 63.30
N PHE A 10 -36.45 2.71 63.25
CA PHE A 10 -35.12 2.25 62.88
C PHE A 10 -35.06 2.17 61.35
N SER A 11 -34.29 3.03 60.71
CA SER A 11 -33.99 2.92 59.27
C SER A 11 -32.80 1.98 59.09
N PHE A 12 -33.07 0.79 58.56
CA PHE A 12 -32.02 -0.09 58.04
C PHE A 12 -31.58 0.41 56.65
N LEU A 13 -30.34 0.89 56.56
CA LEU A 13 -29.67 1.18 55.31
C LEU A 13 -29.14 -0.14 54.74
N VAL A 14 -29.83 -0.75 53.78
CA VAL A 14 -29.34 -1.90 53.02
C VAL A 14 -28.42 -1.39 51.91
N LEU A 15 -27.10 -1.45 52.15
CA LEU A 15 -26.12 -1.33 51.05
C LEU A 15 -26.21 -2.61 50.20
N GLY A 16 -26.93 -2.51 49.09
CA GLY A 16 -26.88 -3.51 48.04
C GLY A 16 -25.55 -3.44 47.29
N LEU A 17 -24.59 -4.28 47.63
CA LEU A 17 -23.50 -4.63 46.72
C LEU A 17 -24.13 -5.36 45.54
N ALA A 18 -24.30 -4.67 44.43
CA ALA A 18 -24.52 -5.29 43.12
C ALA A 18 -23.20 -5.95 42.71
N ALA A 19 -22.98 -7.19 43.14
CA ALA A 19 -22.01 -8.07 42.51
C ALA A 19 -22.49 -8.24 41.06
N ALA A 20 -21.80 -7.64 40.10
CA ALA A 20 -21.97 -7.95 38.69
C ALA A 20 -21.65 -9.45 38.53
N LEU A 21 -22.67 -10.27 38.44
CA LEU A 21 -22.56 -11.68 38.12
C LEU A 21 -22.00 -11.74 36.70
N ALA A 22 -20.67 -11.87 36.56
CA ALA A 22 -20.05 -12.27 35.32
C ALA A 22 -20.75 -13.57 34.89
N GLN A 23 -21.38 -13.58 33.73
CA GLN A 23 -21.95 -14.80 33.16
C GLN A 23 -20.81 -15.84 33.08
N PRO A 24 -21.02 -17.07 33.58
CA PRO A 24 -19.99 -18.08 33.51
C PRO A 24 -19.63 -18.31 32.04
N HIS A 25 -18.34 -18.13 31.69
CA HIS A 25 -17.83 -18.44 30.36
C HIS A 25 -18.15 -19.91 30.07
N SER A 26 -18.84 -20.17 28.95
CA SER A 26 -19.26 -21.53 28.58
C SER A 26 -18.08 -22.49 28.39
N TYR A 27 -16.92 -21.95 28.01
CA TYR A 27 -15.65 -22.69 27.87
C TYR A 27 -14.47 -21.87 28.41
N PRO A 28 -13.39 -22.50 28.90
CA PRO A 28 -12.19 -21.80 29.33
C PRO A 28 -11.55 -20.90 28.26
N PHE A 29 -11.68 -21.22 26.98
CA PHE A 29 -11.14 -20.37 25.91
C PHE A 29 -11.86 -19.01 25.80
N ASN A 30 -13.07 -18.86 26.36
CA ASN A 30 -13.81 -17.60 26.42
C ASN A 30 -13.46 -16.75 27.65
N ASP A 31 -12.63 -17.24 28.57
CA ASP A 31 -12.23 -16.49 29.75
C ASP A 31 -11.04 -15.57 29.46
N PRO A 32 -11.23 -14.22 29.36
CA PRO A 32 -10.16 -13.29 29.06
C PRO A 32 -9.13 -13.14 30.20
N ALA A 33 -9.39 -13.68 31.38
CA ALA A 33 -8.44 -13.71 32.52
C ALA A 33 -7.40 -14.82 32.36
N LEU A 34 -7.66 -15.84 31.55
CA LEU A 34 -6.71 -16.91 31.30
C LEU A 34 -5.61 -16.45 30.29
N PRO A 35 -4.38 -16.94 30.45
CA PRO A 35 -3.32 -16.72 29.47
C PRO A 35 -3.74 -17.19 28.07
N MET A 36 -3.41 -16.39 27.04
CA MET A 36 -3.78 -16.64 25.64
C MET A 36 -3.51 -18.09 25.20
N GLU A 37 -2.31 -18.61 25.50
CA GLU A 37 -1.94 -19.98 25.10
C GLU A 37 -2.81 -21.05 25.78
N LYS A 38 -3.23 -20.85 27.04
CA LYS A 38 -4.15 -21.76 27.74
C LYS A 38 -5.55 -21.77 27.14
N ARG A 39 -5.98 -20.61 26.65
CA ARG A 39 -7.26 -20.49 25.92
C ARG A 39 -7.20 -21.26 24.62
N ILE A 40 -6.09 -21.13 23.89
CA ILE A 40 -5.87 -21.85 22.63
C ILE A 40 -5.74 -23.36 22.86
N ASP A 41 -5.02 -23.81 23.92
CA ASP A 41 -4.94 -25.22 24.31
C ASP A 41 -6.35 -25.82 24.49
N ASN A 42 -7.20 -25.10 25.22
CA ASN A 42 -8.57 -25.55 25.46
C ASN A 42 -9.38 -25.59 24.15
N LEU A 43 -9.31 -24.56 23.32
CA LEU A 43 -10.03 -24.54 22.03
C LEU A 43 -9.63 -25.73 21.16
N LEU A 44 -8.33 -25.93 20.93
CA LEU A 44 -7.81 -27.02 20.11
C LEU A 44 -8.22 -28.40 20.63
N SER A 45 -8.27 -28.58 21.97
CA SER A 45 -8.70 -29.84 22.58
C SER A 45 -10.17 -30.18 22.37
N LEU A 46 -11.00 -29.18 22.08
CA LEU A 46 -12.45 -29.31 21.86
C LEU A 46 -12.81 -29.45 20.36
N MET A 47 -11.90 -29.09 19.47
CA MET A 47 -12.11 -29.16 18.03
C MET A 47 -12.03 -30.59 17.51
N THR A 48 -12.92 -30.92 16.58
CA THR A 48 -12.79 -32.16 15.79
C THR A 48 -11.69 -32.00 14.73
N ILE A 49 -11.18 -33.10 14.23
CA ILE A 49 -10.14 -33.09 13.17
C ILE A 49 -10.63 -32.40 11.89
N ASP A 50 -11.90 -32.55 11.56
CA ASP A 50 -12.51 -31.87 10.41
C ASP A 50 -12.55 -30.34 10.59
N GLU A 51 -12.88 -29.87 11.78
CA GLU A 51 -12.85 -28.44 12.11
C GLU A 51 -11.42 -27.86 12.07
N LYS A 52 -10.43 -28.64 12.53
CA LYS A 52 -9.01 -28.27 12.45
C LYS A 52 -8.56 -28.14 10.98
N ILE A 53 -8.93 -29.08 10.14
CA ILE A 53 -8.61 -29.05 8.70
C ILE A 53 -9.28 -27.83 8.03
N ASP A 54 -10.55 -27.56 8.33
CA ASP A 54 -11.26 -26.41 7.78
C ASP A 54 -10.61 -25.08 8.17
N CYS A 55 -10.06 -25.00 9.39
CA CYS A 55 -9.32 -23.82 9.84
C CYS A 55 -7.95 -23.60 9.16
N LEU A 56 -7.43 -24.55 8.38
CA LEU A 56 -6.27 -24.33 7.50
C LEU A 56 -6.61 -23.51 6.25
N GLY A 57 -7.89 -23.31 5.93
CA GLY A 57 -8.33 -22.37 4.90
C GLY A 57 -8.48 -20.93 5.42
N THR A 58 -9.12 -20.09 4.62
CA THR A 58 -9.42 -18.70 4.96
C THR A 58 -10.55 -18.54 6.01
N ARG A 59 -11.17 -19.64 6.43
CA ARG A 59 -12.26 -19.69 7.41
C ARG A 59 -11.78 -20.30 8.71
N THR A 60 -11.48 -19.46 9.70
CA THR A 60 -10.99 -19.86 11.03
C THR A 60 -12.10 -20.05 12.06
N GLY A 61 -13.36 -19.94 11.67
CA GLY A 61 -14.49 -20.08 12.59
C GLY A 61 -14.77 -21.55 12.95
N VAL A 62 -15.22 -21.77 14.17
CA VAL A 62 -15.72 -23.07 14.68
C VAL A 62 -17.13 -22.86 15.22
N PRO A 63 -18.17 -22.85 14.34
CA PRO A 63 -19.55 -22.48 14.74
C PRO A 63 -20.12 -23.33 15.88
N ARG A 64 -19.80 -24.62 15.93
CA ARG A 64 -20.22 -25.53 17.01
C ARG A 64 -19.75 -25.06 18.39
N LEU A 65 -18.59 -24.42 18.46
CA LEU A 65 -18.00 -23.88 19.69
C LEU A 65 -18.27 -22.38 19.86
N GLY A 66 -19.06 -21.76 18.97
CA GLY A 66 -19.35 -20.33 19.01
C GLY A 66 -18.19 -19.44 18.56
N VAL A 67 -17.11 -20.00 17.99
CA VAL A 67 -15.96 -19.24 17.49
C VAL A 67 -16.30 -18.64 16.13
N LYS A 68 -16.31 -17.31 16.07
CA LYS A 68 -16.56 -16.56 14.81
C LYS A 68 -15.34 -16.61 13.89
N ASN A 69 -15.60 -16.64 12.58
CA ASN A 69 -14.57 -16.46 11.57
C ASN A 69 -14.15 -14.99 11.49
N PHE A 70 -12.87 -14.69 11.37
CA PHE A 70 -12.43 -13.33 11.09
C PHE A 70 -12.57 -12.95 9.60
N GLY A 71 -12.49 -13.91 8.68
CA GLY A 71 -12.61 -13.70 7.25
C GLY A 71 -11.53 -12.83 6.64
N ASN A 72 -11.60 -12.66 5.33
CA ASN A 72 -10.57 -11.95 4.57
C ASN A 72 -11.22 -11.10 3.46
N SER A 73 -10.54 -10.02 3.04
CA SER A 73 -10.84 -9.22 1.87
C SER A 73 -9.58 -8.57 1.32
N GLU A 74 -9.62 -8.16 0.06
CA GLU A 74 -8.63 -7.21 -0.46
C GLU A 74 -8.82 -5.84 0.19
N GLY A 75 -7.73 -5.09 0.34
CA GLY A 75 -7.73 -3.75 0.92
C GLY A 75 -6.30 -3.21 0.91
N ILE A 76 -5.90 -2.59 -0.20
CA ILE A 76 -4.60 -1.93 -0.37
C ILE A 76 -4.76 -0.41 -0.57
N HIS A 77 -5.93 0.05 -1.00
CA HIS A 77 -6.32 1.45 -1.16
C HIS A 77 -7.85 1.64 -1.04
N GLY A 78 -8.46 0.88 -0.13
CA GLY A 78 -9.89 0.80 0.15
C GLY A 78 -10.37 -0.65 0.19
N VAL A 79 -11.37 -0.93 1.02
CA VAL A 79 -11.90 -2.28 1.18
C VAL A 79 -12.64 -2.73 -0.08
N VAL A 80 -12.31 -3.92 -0.61
CA VAL A 80 -12.94 -4.44 -1.82
C VAL A 80 -14.11 -5.34 -1.49
N GLN A 81 -15.34 -4.90 -1.79
CA GLN A 81 -16.56 -5.67 -1.58
C GLN A 81 -17.46 -5.60 -2.82
N ARG A 82 -16.97 -6.14 -3.93
CA ARG A 82 -17.71 -6.23 -5.18
C ARG A 82 -18.81 -7.30 -5.11
N GLY A 83 -19.87 -7.08 -5.87
CA GLY A 83 -20.97 -8.04 -6.02
C GLY A 83 -20.60 -9.24 -6.90
N GLY A 84 -21.53 -10.20 -7.01
CA GLY A 84 -21.39 -11.36 -7.89
C GLY A 84 -20.70 -12.56 -7.24
N GLY A 85 -20.06 -13.39 -8.06
CA GLY A 85 -19.45 -14.65 -7.67
C GLY A 85 -20.47 -15.78 -7.40
N GLN A 86 -19.99 -16.94 -6.96
CA GLN A 86 -20.81 -18.16 -6.75
C GLN A 86 -21.98 -17.99 -5.77
N ARG A 87 -22.02 -16.92 -4.95
CA ARG A 87 -23.06 -16.64 -3.95
C ARG A 87 -23.98 -15.49 -4.33
N ASN A 88 -23.87 -14.93 -5.53
CA ASN A 88 -24.66 -13.77 -6.01
C ASN A 88 -24.76 -12.65 -4.95
N ARG A 89 -23.59 -12.23 -4.42
CA ARG A 89 -23.50 -11.26 -3.33
C ARG A 89 -23.77 -9.85 -3.83
N SER A 90 -24.43 -9.04 -3.00
CA SER A 90 -24.59 -7.60 -3.27
C SER A 90 -23.26 -6.85 -3.14
N VAL A 91 -23.11 -5.80 -3.93
CA VAL A 91 -22.04 -4.81 -3.76
C VAL A 91 -22.20 -4.11 -2.42
N ILE A 92 -21.09 -3.87 -1.73
CA ILE A 92 -21.04 -2.98 -0.56
C ILE A 92 -20.14 -1.82 -0.92
N THR A 93 -20.64 -0.62 -0.75
CA THR A 93 -19.89 0.62 -0.93
C THR A 93 -18.81 0.77 0.12
N THR A 94 -17.66 1.28 -0.27
CA THR A 94 -16.50 1.54 0.61
C THR A 94 -15.73 2.75 0.10
N THR A 95 -15.03 3.44 0.98
CA THR A 95 -14.19 4.57 0.60
C THR A 95 -13.00 4.09 -0.23
N GLN A 96 -12.69 4.79 -1.33
CA GLN A 96 -11.61 4.45 -2.25
C GLN A 96 -10.61 5.60 -2.37
N TYR A 97 -9.33 5.24 -2.33
CA TYR A 97 -8.18 6.13 -2.40
C TYR A 97 -7.44 5.96 -3.74
N PRO A 98 -6.52 6.89 -4.09
CA PRO A 98 -5.57 6.63 -5.17
C PRO A 98 -4.85 5.30 -4.98
N GLN A 99 -4.42 4.67 -6.07
CA GLN A 99 -3.55 3.48 -6.01
C GLN A 99 -2.37 3.68 -5.06
N PRO A 100 -1.78 2.62 -4.48
CA PRO A 100 -0.67 2.74 -3.54
C PRO A 100 0.50 3.62 -3.98
N PRO A 101 0.97 3.65 -5.27
CA PRO A 101 1.97 4.64 -5.66
C PRO A 101 1.49 6.08 -5.45
N GLY A 102 0.22 6.40 -5.78
CA GLY A 102 -0.36 7.72 -5.52
C GLY A 102 -0.47 8.04 -4.03
N MET A 103 -0.89 7.07 -3.20
CA MET A 103 -0.83 7.25 -1.74
C MET A 103 0.62 7.50 -1.27
N GLY A 104 1.59 6.82 -1.87
CA GLY A 104 3.02 7.05 -1.64
C GLY A 104 3.47 8.45 -2.08
N GLU A 105 3.00 8.92 -3.25
CA GLU A 105 3.31 10.26 -3.78
C GLU A 105 2.89 11.42 -2.87
N SER A 106 2.00 11.16 -1.90
CA SER A 106 1.72 12.12 -0.83
C SER A 106 2.93 12.37 0.08
N TRP A 107 3.85 11.42 0.23
CA TRP A 107 4.96 11.44 1.20
C TRP A 107 4.49 11.81 2.62
N ASP A 108 3.24 11.47 2.95
CA ASP A 108 2.61 11.69 4.26
C ASP A 108 2.20 10.36 4.92
N PRO A 109 3.09 9.72 5.70
CA PRO A 109 2.77 8.48 6.40
C PRO A 109 1.58 8.62 7.37
N GLU A 110 1.37 9.80 7.95
CA GLU A 110 0.24 10.02 8.85
C GLU A 110 -1.09 10.03 8.10
N LEU A 111 -1.13 10.59 6.90
CA LEU A 111 -2.32 10.53 6.04
C LEU A 111 -2.60 9.10 5.57
N VAL A 112 -1.56 8.32 5.22
CA VAL A 112 -1.70 6.87 4.92
C VAL A 112 -2.25 6.12 6.13
N ARG A 113 -1.79 6.43 7.36
CA ARG A 113 -2.34 5.87 8.60
C ARG A 113 -3.82 6.20 8.78
N GLN A 114 -4.23 7.43 8.48
CA GLN A 114 -5.64 7.84 8.56
C GLN A 114 -6.51 7.11 7.54
N ALA A 115 -6.06 6.98 6.29
CA ALA A 115 -6.76 6.25 5.24
C ALA A 115 -6.96 4.78 5.62
N ALA A 116 -5.90 4.11 6.07
CA ALA A 116 -5.98 2.72 6.55
C ALA A 116 -6.84 2.58 7.81
N GLY A 117 -6.89 3.62 8.66
CA GLY A 117 -7.80 3.69 9.81
C GLY A 117 -9.26 3.68 9.40
N VAL A 118 -9.62 4.37 8.32
CA VAL A 118 -10.96 4.32 7.70
C VAL A 118 -11.24 2.91 7.14
N GLU A 119 -10.29 2.32 6.42
CA GLU A 119 -10.46 0.95 5.89
C GLU A 119 -10.70 -0.08 7.00
N GLY A 120 -9.93 -0.02 8.08
CA GLY A 120 -10.12 -0.91 9.25
C GLY A 120 -11.47 -0.71 9.91
N TYR A 121 -11.94 0.54 9.99
CA TYR A 121 -13.25 0.89 10.53
C TYR A 121 -14.38 0.34 9.63
N GLU A 122 -14.28 0.51 8.33
CA GLU A 122 -15.23 -0.01 7.34
C GLU A 122 -15.28 -1.55 7.37
N ALA A 123 -14.13 -2.22 7.41
CA ALA A 123 -14.05 -3.67 7.53
C ALA A 123 -14.74 -4.18 8.79
N ARG A 124 -14.55 -3.49 9.93
CA ARG A 124 -15.19 -3.81 11.19
C ARG A 124 -16.69 -3.55 11.15
N PHE A 125 -17.12 -2.42 10.58
CA PHE A 125 -18.52 -2.06 10.40
C PHE A 125 -19.26 -3.12 9.55
N ILE A 126 -18.69 -3.47 8.40
CA ILE A 126 -19.27 -4.48 7.49
C ILE A 126 -19.35 -5.84 8.18
N THR A 127 -18.29 -6.26 8.90
CA THR A 127 -18.28 -7.56 9.60
C THR A 127 -19.30 -7.65 10.73
N GLN A 128 -19.58 -6.56 11.42
CA GLN A 128 -20.48 -6.53 12.56
C GLN A 128 -21.93 -6.25 12.20
N THR A 129 -22.20 -5.73 11.00
CA THR A 129 -23.53 -5.36 10.54
C THR A 129 -24.21 -6.54 9.86
N GLU A 130 -25.24 -7.10 10.49
CA GLU A 130 -25.91 -8.33 10.06
C GLU A 130 -26.43 -8.29 8.62
N LYS A 131 -26.90 -7.12 8.14
CA LYS A 131 -27.41 -6.96 6.78
C LYS A 131 -26.40 -7.32 5.68
N TYR A 132 -25.09 -7.25 5.98
CA TYR A 132 -24.05 -7.52 4.99
C TYR A 132 -23.64 -9.00 4.91
N ASP A 133 -23.79 -9.75 6.00
CA ASP A 133 -23.38 -11.16 6.09
C ASP A 133 -21.95 -11.40 5.54
N ARG A 134 -20.99 -10.59 6.01
CA ARG A 134 -19.57 -10.64 5.62
C ARG A 134 -18.68 -10.77 6.85
N GLN A 135 -17.59 -11.51 6.71
CA GLN A 135 -16.49 -11.51 7.66
C GLN A 135 -15.22 -11.15 6.89
N ILE A 136 -14.64 -9.99 7.20
CA ILE A 136 -13.54 -9.39 6.44
C ILE A 136 -12.55 -8.65 7.34
N LEU A 137 -12.23 -9.21 8.51
CA LEU A 137 -11.35 -8.56 9.49
C LEU A 137 -9.87 -8.75 9.22
N MET A 138 -9.47 -9.57 8.25
CA MET A 138 -8.11 -9.66 7.75
C MET A 138 -8.06 -9.05 6.36
N LEU A 139 -7.45 -7.89 6.19
CA LEU A 139 -7.26 -7.27 4.89
C LEU A 139 -5.92 -7.71 4.29
N TRP A 140 -5.94 -8.07 2.99
CA TRP A 140 -4.76 -8.49 2.23
C TRP A 140 -4.03 -7.25 1.70
N GLY A 141 -3.31 -6.63 2.60
CA GLY A 141 -2.54 -5.41 2.43
C GLY A 141 -1.75 -5.06 3.69
N PRO A 142 -0.75 -4.18 3.56
CA PRO A 142 -0.25 -3.56 2.33
C PRO A 142 0.53 -4.55 1.45
N GLN A 143 0.64 -4.24 0.14
CA GLN A 143 1.61 -4.91 -0.70
C GLN A 143 2.99 -4.32 -0.41
N SER A 144 3.91 -5.17 0.03
CA SER A 144 5.25 -4.78 0.51
C SER A 144 6.36 -5.21 -0.44
N ASP A 145 6.01 -5.65 -1.67
CA ASP A 145 6.96 -5.77 -2.78
C ASP A 145 7.49 -4.38 -3.16
N LEU A 146 8.51 -4.34 -4.02
CA LEU A 146 9.16 -3.10 -4.45
C LEU A 146 9.00 -2.90 -5.96
N ALA A 147 8.70 -1.67 -6.38
CA ALA A 147 8.61 -1.24 -7.78
C ALA A 147 10.01 -1.13 -8.43
N ARG A 148 10.78 -2.25 -8.42
CA ARG A 148 12.16 -2.29 -8.91
C ARG A 148 12.31 -2.09 -10.42
N ASP A 149 11.22 -2.26 -11.17
CA ASP A 149 11.22 -2.21 -12.65
C ASP A 149 9.89 -1.67 -13.17
N PRO A 150 9.89 -0.62 -14.00
CA PRO A 150 8.66 0.00 -14.50
C PRO A 150 7.85 -0.91 -15.43
N ARG A 151 8.37 -2.06 -15.85
CA ARG A 151 7.65 -3.05 -16.65
C ARG A 151 6.74 -3.95 -15.83
N TRP A 152 6.93 -4.03 -14.52
CA TRP A 152 6.14 -4.93 -13.68
C TRP A 152 4.67 -4.51 -13.64
N GLY A 153 3.77 -5.44 -13.99
CA GLY A 153 2.34 -5.19 -14.15
C GLY A 153 1.59 -4.90 -12.85
N ARG A 154 2.20 -5.14 -11.67
CA ARG A 154 1.60 -4.86 -10.34
C ARG A 154 2.35 -3.77 -9.57
N SER A 155 3.16 -2.94 -10.23
CA SER A 155 3.74 -1.75 -9.58
C SER A 155 2.66 -0.83 -9.00
N GLU A 156 1.46 -0.85 -9.59
CA GLU A 156 0.28 -0.12 -9.11
C GLU A 156 -0.17 -0.46 -7.69
N GLU A 157 0.33 -1.55 -7.11
CA GLU A 157 -0.09 -2.03 -5.79
C GLU A 157 0.93 -1.70 -4.68
N VAL A 158 2.06 -1.06 -4.99
CA VAL A 158 3.15 -0.81 -4.05
C VAL A 158 3.45 0.68 -3.88
N TYR A 159 4.00 1.08 -2.73
CA TYR A 159 4.28 2.49 -2.44
C TYR A 159 5.50 3.05 -3.17
N GLY A 160 6.31 2.25 -3.84
CA GLY A 160 7.44 2.73 -4.62
C GLY A 160 8.65 1.79 -4.65
N GLU A 161 9.77 2.30 -5.15
CA GLU A 161 10.99 1.51 -5.39
C GLU A 161 11.97 1.46 -4.21
N ASP A 162 11.89 2.42 -3.27
CA ASP A 162 12.82 2.52 -2.14
C ASP A 162 12.36 1.64 -0.96
N PRO A 163 13.23 0.81 -0.38
CA PRO A 163 12.84 -0.12 0.67
C PRO A 163 12.49 0.55 2.01
N PHE A 164 13.19 1.64 2.37
CA PHE A 164 12.89 2.40 3.59
C PHE A 164 11.58 3.19 3.46
N PHE A 165 11.39 3.85 2.31
CA PHE A 165 10.15 4.58 2.02
C PHE A 165 8.93 3.66 2.02
N ASN A 166 8.98 2.57 1.22
CA ASN A 166 7.90 1.60 1.15
C ASN A 166 7.60 0.98 2.53
N GLY A 167 8.66 0.61 3.28
CA GLY A 167 8.52 0.11 4.64
C GLY A 167 7.88 1.12 5.60
N THR A 168 8.21 2.41 5.48
CA THR A 168 7.62 3.48 6.31
C THR A 168 6.13 3.65 6.03
N MET A 169 5.74 3.65 4.74
CA MET A 169 4.32 3.69 4.35
C MET A 169 3.57 2.44 4.78
N ALA A 170 4.17 1.26 4.61
CA ALA A 170 3.58 -0.01 5.07
C ALA A 170 3.36 -0.03 6.59
N VAL A 171 4.31 0.46 7.39
CA VAL A 171 4.16 0.60 8.84
C VAL A 171 3.01 1.52 9.21
N ALA A 172 2.89 2.66 8.52
CA ALA A 172 1.79 3.61 8.73
C ALA A 172 0.44 2.98 8.41
N PHE A 173 0.32 2.31 7.28
CA PHE A 173 -0.89 1.58 6.86
C PHE A 173 -1.28 0.51 7.89
N ILE A 174 -0.35 -0.34 8.31
CA ILE A 174 -0.59 -1.41 9.29
C ILE A 174 -1.11 -0.83 10.61
N LYS A 175 -0.47 0.23 11.13
CA LYS A 175 -0.89 0.88 12.37
C LYS A 175 -2.29 1.49 12.25
N GLY A 176 -2.59 2.15 11.12
CA GLY A 176 -3.94 2.66 10.86
C GLY A 176 -4.98 1.56 10.86
N LEU A 177 -4.73 0.49 10.11
CA LEU A 177 -5.65 -0.62 9.96
C LEU A 177 -5.92 -1.35 11.30
N GLN A 178 -4.87 -1.61 12.08
CA GLN A 178 -4.97 -2.32 13.35
C GLN A 178 -5.56 -1.45 14.48
N GLY A 179 -5.46 -0.11 14.36
CA GLY A 179 -5.91 0.83 15.40
C GLY A 179 -4.94 0.91 16.58
N ASP A 180 -5.29 1.76 17.56
CA ASP A 180 -4.38 2.16 18.64
C ASP A 180 -4.57 1.37 19.96
N ASP A 181 -5.51 0.41 20.03
CA ASP A 181 -5.70 -0.37 21.26
C ASP A 181 -4.55 -1.37 21.42
N PRO A 182 -3.91 -1.42 22.60
CA PRO A 182 -2.73 -2.27 22.83
C PRO A 182 -3.05 -3.77 22.84
N LYS A 183 -4.30 -4.17 23.06
CA LYS A 183 -4.74 -5.56 23.17
C LYS A 183 -5.49 -6.03 21.94
N TYR A 184 -6.37 -5.20 21.41
CA TYR A 184 -7.30 -5.58 20.36
C TYR A 184 -7.03 -4.82 19.05
N TRP A 185 -7.18 -5.50 17.94
CA TRP A 185 -7.09 -4.92 16.63
C TRP A 185 -8.46 -4.53 16.06
N GLN A 186 -8.52 -3.38 15.39
CA GLN A 186 -9.67 -2.97 14.61
C GLN A 186 -9.88 -3.91 13.40
N ALA A 187 -8.83 -4.13 12.61
CA ALA A 187 -8.71 -5.16 11.59
C ALA A 187 -7.27 -5.67 11.56
N GLY A 188 -7.00 -6.80 10.91
CA GLY A 188 -5.65 -7.34 10.75
C GLY A 188 -5.08 -7.02 9.39
N ALA A 189 -3.77 -6.77 9.31
CA ALA A 189 -3.02 -6.60 8.08
C ALA A 189 -2.32 -7.90 7.68
N LEU A 190 -2.45 -8.31 6.40
CA LEU A 190 -1.71 -9.42 5.81
C LEU A 190 -0.83 -8.89 4.70
N LEU A 191 0.47 -8.81 4.93
CA LEU A 191 1.44 -8.30 3.96
C LEU A 191 1.61 -9.28 2.79
N LYS A 192 1.77 -8.75 1.59
CA LYS A 192 1.91 -9.55 0.37
C LYS A 192 2.91 -8.91 -0.61
N HIS A 193 3.53 -9.68 -1.49
CA HIS A 193 3.67 -11.13 -1.55
C HIS A 193 5.11 -11.47 -1.23
N PHE A 194 5.33 -12.17 -0.15
CA PHE A 194 6.68 -12.50 0.30
C PHE A 194 7.24 -13.69 -0.49
N LEU A 195 8.29 -13.55 -1.33
CA LEU A 195 9.23 -12.45 -1.43
C LEU A 195 9.55 -12.18 -2.90
N ALA A 196 9.85 -10.89 -3.23
CA ALA A 196 10.38 -10.48 -4.54
C ALA A 196 9.53 -10.94 -5.73
N ASN A 197 8.21 -10.79 -5.64
CA ASN A 197 7.24 -11.14 -6.67
C ASN A 197 7.03 -9.96 -7.64
N SER A 198 8.08 -9.50 -8.30
CA SER A 198 8.03 -8.33 -9.19
C SER A 198 8.24 -8.68 -10.66
N ASN A 199 7.49 -9.67 -11.13
CA ASN A 199 7.24 -10.03 -12.53
C ASN A 199 5.91 -10.78 -12.63
N GLU A 200 5.16 -10.58 -13.70
CA GLU A 200 3.88 -11.23 -13.91
C GLU A 200 3.96 -12.37 -14.92
N ASN A 201 4.63 -12.16 -16.05
CA ASN A 201 4.62 -13.09 -17.17
C ASN A 201 5.17 -14.50 -16.81
N TYR A 202 6.05 -14.58 -15.82
CA TYR A 202 6.70 -15.83 -15.43
C TYR A 202 6.55 -16.16 -13.95
N ARG A 203 5.71 -15.46 -13.20
CA ARG A 203 5.61 -15.58 -11.74
C ARG A 203 5.35 -17.00 -11.25
N GLY A 204 4.57 -17.80 -12.01
CA GLY A 204 4.26 -19.20 -11.67
C GLY A 204 5.43 -20.18 -11.85
N SER A 205 6.50 -19.81 -12.58
CA SER A 205 7.63 -20.68 -12.92
C SER A 205 9.00 -20.09 -12.66
N SER A 206 9.11 -18.78 -12.48
CA SER A 206 10.39 -18.09 -12.33
C SER A 206 11.04 -18.28 -10.96
N SER A 207 12.34 -17.95 -10.92
CA SER A 207 13.12 -17.75 -9.70
C SER A 207 13.64 -16.30 -9.70
N SER A 208 13.50 -15.63 -8.56
CA SER A 208 14.08 -14.33 -8.28
C SER A 208 15.42 -14.57 -7.60
N ASP A 209 16.52 -14.45 -8.39
CA ASP A 209 17.84 -14.85 -7.91
C ASP A 209 18.67 -13.64 -7.50
N PHE A 210 19.07 -13.60 -6.24
CA PHE A 210 19.90 -12.57 -5.62
C PHE A 210 20.52 -13.06 -4.32
N ASP A 211 21.58 -12.39 -3.87
CA ASP A 211 22.35 -12.74 -2.69
C ASP A 211 21.63 -12.39 -1.36
N GLU A 212 22.21 -12.86 -0.24
CA GLU A 212 21.65 -12.57 1.09
C GLU A 212 21.70 -11.08 1.44
N ARG A 213 22.67 -10.32 0.93
CA ARG A 213 22.70 -8.88 1.14
C ARG A 213 21.47 -8.20 0.59
N LEU A 214 21.06 -8.49 -0.66
CA LEU A 214 19.85 -7.95 -1.24
C LEU A 214 18.58 -8.47 -0.55
N PHE A 215 18.61 -9.69 0.01
CA PHE A 215 17.52 -10.15 0.87
C PHE A 215 17.35 -9.22 2.09
N TRP A 216 18.43 -8.96 2.84
CA TRP A 216 18.37 -8.20 4.09
C TRP A 216 18.32 -6.68 3.91
N GLU A 217 18.95 -6.16 2.83
CA GLU A 217 19.14 -4.73 2.59
C GLU A 217 18.07 -4.12 1.65
N TYR A 218 17.36 -4.96 0.87
CA TYR A 218 16.41 -4.47 -0.12
C TYR A 218 15.07 -5.22 -0.07
N TYR A 219 14.98 -6.45 -0.59
CA TYR A 219 13.70 -7.13 -0.85
C TYR A 219 12.88 -7.42 0.40
N SER A 220 13.49 -7.73 1.53
CA SER A 220 12.76 -8.05 2.76
C SER A 220 12.53 -6.86 3.69
N VAL A 221 13.12 -5.70 3.41
CA VAL A 221 13.06 -4.53 4.31
C VAL A 221 11.63 -4.07 4.59
N PRO A 222 10.74 -3.86 3.60
CA PRO A 222 9.38 -3.41 3.89
C PRO A 222 8.58 -4.42 4.71
N PHE A 223 8.76 -5.72 4.44
CA PHE A 223 8.14 -6.79 5.23
C PHE A 223 8.65 -6.80 6.67
N ARG A 224 9.98 -6.76 6.86
CA ARG A 224 10.58 -6.73 8.19
C ARG A 224 10.10 -5.54 9.01
N MET A 225 10.09 -4.34 8.44
CA MET A 225 9.53 -3.14 9.07
C MET A 225 8.05 -3.32 9.40
N GLY A 226 7.27 -3.84 8.47
CA GLY A 226 5.84 -4.09 8.68
C GLY A 226 5.56 -5.03 9.85
N PHE A 227 6.39 -6.07 10.06
CA PHE A 227 6.23 -7.00 11.18
C PHE A 227 6.78 -6.46 12.50
N LEU A 228 7.98 -5.89 12.49
CA LEU A 228 8.68 -5.48 13.72
C LEU A 228 8.22 -4.11 14.21
N ASP A 229 8.05 -3.14 13.32
CA ASP A 229 7.70 -1.75 13.65
C ASP A 229 6.20 -1.48 13.49
N GLY A 230 5.56 -2.11 12.49
CA GLY A 230 4.12 -2.03 12.23
C GLY A 230 3.28 -2.97 13.08
N GLY A 231 3.86 -4.08 13.54
CA GLY A 231 3.18 -5.07 14.38
C GLY A 231 2.24 -6.02 13.63
N ALA A 232 2.30 -6.10 12.29
CA ALA A 232 1.55 -7.09 11.53
C ALA A 232 1.96 -8.52 11.90
N LYS A 233 1.00 -9.46 11.79
CA LYS A 233 1.20 -10.87 12.15
C LYS A 233 0.76 -11.84 11.06
N ALA A 234 0.55 -11.36 9.83
CA ALA A 234 0.14 -12.20 8.72
C ALA A 234 0.90 -11.83 7.45
N VAL A 235 1.21 -12.82 6.62
CA VAL A 235 1.91 -12.67 5.35
C VAL A 235 1.44 -13.71 4.34
N MET A 236 1.44 -13.34 3.05
CA MET A 236 1.17 -14.22 1.94
C MET A 236 2.48 -14.53 1.20
N ALA A 237 2.80 -15.83 1.06
CA ALA A 237 3.93 -16.29 0.28
C ALA A 237 3.65 -16.12 -1.22
N SER A 238 4.61 -15.62 -1.96
CA SER A 238 4.50 -15.36 -3.40
C SER A 238 4.57 -16.62 -4.26
N TYR A 239 4.23 -16.48 -5.55
CA TYR A 239 4.26 -17.59 -6.53
C TYR A 239 5.67 -18.03 -6.94
N ASN A 240 6.61 -17.07 -7.05
CA ASN A 240 7.96 -17.32 -7.56
C ASN A 240 8.82 -18.14 -6.58
N ALA A 241 10.00 -18.51 -7.05
CA ALA A 241 11.07 -19.04 -6.19
C ALA A 241 12.04 -17.92 -5.81
N TRP A 242 12.75 -18.10 -4.72
CA TRP A 242 13.99 -17.37 -4.39
C TRP A 242 15.15 -18.37 -4.44
N ASN A 243 16.13 -18.07 -5.30
CA ASN A 243 17.30 -18.93 -5.51
C ASN A 243 16.92 -20.41 -5.73
N GLY A 244 15.92 -20.65 -6.59
CA GLY A 244 15.43 -21.96 -6.96
C GLY A 244 14.43 -22.61 -6.00
N VAL A 245 14.21 -22.07 -4.80
CA VAL A 245 13.26 -22.62 -3.82
C VAL A 245 11.96 -21.82 -3.83
N THR A 246 10.86 -22.46 -4.26
CA THR A 246 9.53 -21.81 -4.33
C THR A 246 9.09 -21.30 -2.97
N MET A 247 8.56 -20.07 -2.93
CA MET A 247 8.27 -19.40 -1.67
C MET A 247 7.27 -20.16 -0.80
N ALA A 248 6.23 -20.77 -1.35
CA ALA A 248 5.24 -21.55 -0.58
C ALA A 248 5.84 -22.76 0.21
N ILE A 249 7.05 -23.20 -0.12
CA ILE A 249 7.78 -24.28 0.56
C ILE A 249 9.17 -23.82 1.08
N ASN A 250 9.46 -22.52 1.03
CA ASN A 250 10.78 -22.02 1.39
C ASN A 250 10.99 -22.06 2.91
N PRO A 251 12.10 -22.66 3.40
CA PRO A 251 12.39 -22.79 4.83
C PRO A 251 12.46 -21.44 5.59
N ILE A 252 12.74 -20.31 4.88
CA ILE A 252 12.80 -19.00 5.51
C ILE A 252 11.46 -18.54 6.08
N LEU A 253 10.33 -19.04 5.58
CA LEU A 253 9.01 -18.78 6.15
C LEU A 253 8.95 -19.16 7.63
N LYS A 254 9.53 -20.31 7.96
CA LYS A 254 9.57 -20.81 9.34
C LYS A 254 10.74 -20.24 10.15
N SER A 255 11.94 -20.18 9.54
CA SER A 255 13.17 -19.84 10.26
C SER A 255 13.32 -18.33 10.49
N ILE A 256 12.91 -17.51 9.55
CA ILE A 256 13.02 -16.04 9.61
C ILE A 256 11.65 -15.43 9.91
N VAL A 257 10.68 -15.61 9.01
CA VAL A 257 9.40 -14.89 9.08
C VAL A 257 8.63 -15.26 10.36
N GLN A 258 8.48 -16.55 10.66
CA GLN A 258 7.75 -16.98 11.83
C GLN A 258 8.58 -16.83 13.13
N LYS A 259 9.82 -17.34 13.16
CA LYS A 259 10.60 -17.41 14.40
C LYS A 259 11.29 -16.11 14.79
N GLN A 260 11.88 -15.38 13.81
CA GLN A 260 12.61 -14.14 14.10
C GLN A 260 11.69 -12.91 14.07
N TRP A 261 10.76 -12.83 13.11
CA TRP A 261 9.87 -11.67 12.98
C TRP A 261 8.51 -11.85 13.66
N GLY A 262 8.24 -13.05 14.18
CA GLY A 262 7.07 -13.33 15.01
C GLY A 262 5.74 -13.28 14.26
N VAL A 263 5.72 -13.70 13.00
CA VAL A 263 4.51 -13.78 12.17
C VAL A 263 3.68 -14.99 12.55
N ASP A 264 2.38 -14.84 12.73
CA ASP A 264 1.44 -15.87 13.16
C ASP A 264 0.73 -16.57 12.00
N VAL A 265 0.36 -15.84 10.95
CA VAL A 265 -0.34 -16.39 9.78
C VAL A 265 0.57 -16.39 8.57
N LEU A 266 0.88 -17.57 8.06
CA LEU A 266 1.58 -17.79 6.80
C LEU A 266 0.58 -18.32 5.77
N SER A 267 0.19 -17.46 4.83
CA SER A 267 -0.78 -17.79 3.78
C SER A 267 -0.07 -18.23 2.50
N SER A 268 -0.64 -19.21 1.79
CA SER A 268 -0.34 -19.36 0.36
C SER A 268 -1.12 -18.33 -0.43
N ASP A 269 -0.64 -17.99 -1.61
CA ASP A 269 -1.43 -17.26 -2.60
C ASP A 269 -2.39 -18.21 -3.34
N GLY A 270 -3.39 -17.65 -4.06
CA GLY A 270 -4.38 -18.40 -4.80
C GLY A 270 -3.75 -19.25 -5.92
N GLY A 271 -4.03 -20.56 -5.95
CA GLY A 271 -3.43 -21.49 -6.90
C GLY A 271 -1.94 -21.82 -6.69
N ALA A 272 -1.24 -21.16 -5.78
CA ALA A 272 0.22 -21.32 -5.59
C ALA A 272 0.64 -22.78 -5.33
N VAL A 273 -0.16 -23.53 -4.57
CA VAL A 273 0.14 -24.95 -4.28
C VAL A 273 -0.01 -25.83 -5.50
N LYS A 274 -0.93 -25.51 -6.43
CA LYS A 274 -1.10 -26.22 -7.70
C LYS A 274 0.13 -26.06 -8.59
N LEU A 275 0.74 -24.88 -8.57
CA LEU A 275 1.95 -24.59 -9.34
C LEU A 275 3.15 -25.49 -8.96
N LEU A 276 3.18 -26.00 -7.73
CA LEU A 276 4.22 -26.94 -7.28
C LEU A 276 4.15 -28.29 -8.00
N VAL A 277 2.94 -28.68 -8.45
CA VAL A 277 2.71 -29.90 -9.24
C VAL A 277 2.85 -29.59 -10.73
N ASP A 278 2.19 -28.55 -11.23
CA ASP A 278 2.27 -28.11 -12.62
C ASP A 278 2.19 -26.56 -12.68
N PRO A 279 3.11 -25.86 -13.33
CA PRO A 279 4.17 -26.33 -14.22
C PRO A 279 5.51 -26.72 -13.56
N ARG A 280 5.71 -26.50 -12.25
CA ARG A 280 7.03 -26.66 -11.60
C ARG A 280 7.49 -28.11 -11.46
N LYS A 281 6.55 -29.09 -11.44
CA LYS A 281 6.82 -30.54 -11.35
C LYS A 281 7.72 -30.95 -10.17
N LEU A 282 7.59 -30.22 -9.04
CA LEU A 282 8.36 -30.48 -7.81
C LEU A 282 7.79 -31.66 -7.00
N PHE A 283 6.50 -31.94 -7.15
CA PHE A 283 5.80 -32.98 -6.43
C PHE A 283 4.97 -33.85 -7.40
N PRO A 284 4.80 -35.15 -7.09
CA PRO A 284 4.07 -36.07 -7.97
C PRO A 284 2.55 -35.80 -7.98
N ASP A 285 2.02 -35.24 -6.91
CA ASP A 285 0.58 -34.95 -6.75
C ASP A 285 0.32 -33.80 -5.77
N GLN A 286 -0.93 -33.39 -5.72
CA GLN A 286 -1.36 -32.23 -4.89
C GLN A 286 -1.22 -32.52 -3.39
N LYS A 287 -1.42 -33.77 -2.93
CA LYS A 287 -1.26 -34.15 -1.52
C LYS A 287 0.19 -33.93 -1.06
N ALA A 288 1.16 -34.39 -1.85
CA ALA A 288 2.58 -34.20 -1.53
C ALA A 288 2.96 -32.71 -1.47
N ALA A 289 2.43 -31.89 -2.38
CA ALA A 289 2.62 -30.44 -2.39
C ALA A 289 2.01 -29.78 -1.15
N VAL A 290 0.79 -30.13 -0.75
CA VAL A 290 0.12 -29.64 0.46
C VAL A 290 0.92 -29.97 1.72
N VAL A 291 1.39 -31.23 1.85
CA VAL A 291 2.23 -31.66 2.99
C VAL A 291 3.51 -30.82 3.07
N ALA A 292 4.17 -30.58 1.93
CA ALA A 292 5.38 -29.75 1.89
C ALA A 292 5.11 -28.31 2.35
N CYS A 293 4.00 -27.70 1.92
CA CYS A 293 3.59 -26.36 2.37
C CYS A 293 3.31 -26.31 3.88
N LEU A 294 2.56 -27.27 4.42
CA LEU A 294 2.29 -27.37 5.87
C LEU A 294 3.59 -27.52 6.67
N LYS A 295 4.54 -28.34 6.20
CA LYS A 295 5.85 -28.51 6.84
C LYS A 295 6.73 -27.26 6.77
N ALA A 296 6.58 -26.45 5.71
CA ALA A 296 7.23 -25.15 5.60
C ALA A 296 6.59 -24.06 6.50
N GLY A 297 5.43 -24.35 7.12
CA GLY A 297 4.77 -23.47 8.07
C GLY A 297 3.52 -22.77 7.52
N ILE A 298 3.14 -22.99 6.25
CA ILE A 298 1.88 -22.49 5.71
C ILE A 298 0.73 -23.02 6.58
N ASN A 299 -0.06 -22.11 7.15
CA ASN A 299 -1.18 -22.41 8.01
C ASN A 299 -2.49 -21.78 7.53
N GLN A 300 -2.45 -21.13 6.37
CA GLN A 300 -3.63 -20.63 5.66
C GLN A 300 -3.48 -20.88 4.17
N PHE A 301 -4.41 -21.65 3.61
CA PHE A 301 -4.54 -21.80 2.16
C PHE A 301 -5.66 -20.88 1.64
N LEU A 302 -5.42 -20.18 0.52
CA LEU A 302 -6.50 -19.47 -0.18
C LEU A 302 -7.44 -20.43 -0.87
N ASP A 303 -6.92 -21.55 -1.36
CA ASP A 303 -7.70 -22.64 -1.95
C ASP A 303 -8.14 -23.68 -0.90
N THR A 304 -8.93 -24.64 -1.32
CA THR A 304 -9.41 -25.73 -0.47
C THR A 304 -8.61 -27.01 -0.73
N TYR A 305 -7.90 -27.50 0.29
CA TYR A 305 -7.09 -28.73 0.26
C TYR A 305 -7.51 -29.70 1.37
N ARG A 306 -8.83 -29.81 1.60
CA ARG A 306 -9.42 -30.64 2.66
C ARG A 306 -9.13 -32.12 2.45
N GLU A 307 -9.36 -32.62 1.25
CA GLU A 307 -9.20 -34.05 0.93
C GLU A 307 -7.73 -34.47 0.93
N GLU A 308 -6.83 -33.61 0.42
CA GLU A 308 -5.38 -33.83 0.45
C GLU A 308 -4.87 -33.89 1.89
N THR A 309 -5.35 -33.00 2.77
CA THR A 309 -4.98 -32.98 4.19
C THR A 309 -5.50 -34.21 4.92
N LYS A 310 -6.74 -34.66 4.65
CA LYS A 310 -7.29 -35.91 5.21
C LYS A 310 -6.48 -37.13 4.75
N ALA A 311 -6.13 -37.17 3.48
CA ALA A 311 -5.31 -38.27 2.94
C ALA A 311 -3.92 -38.31 3.58
N ALA A 312 -3.31 -37.13 3.82
CA ALA A 312 -2.01 -37.02 4.48
C ALA A 312 -2.05 -37.40 5.98
N LEU A 313 -3.15 -37.13 6.68
CA LEU A 313 -3.38 -37.63 8.05
C LEU A 313 -3.54 -39.14 8.08
N LYS A 314 -4.30 -39.69 7.14
CA LYS A 314 -4.58 -41.14 7.05
C LYS A 314 -3.31 -41.96 6.83
N ASP A 315 -2.39 -41.47 5.99
CA ASP A 315 -1.13 -42.19 5.69
C ASP A 315 0.04 -41.79 6.62
N GLY A 316 -0.20 -40.87 7.58
CA GLY A 316 0.80 -40.43 8.55
C GLY A 316 1.81 -39.43 7.99
N SER A 317 1.61 -38.89 6.79
CA SER A 317 2.48 -37.82 6.20
C SER A 317 2.44 -36.52 7.01
N ILE A 318 1.33 -36.27 7.70
CA ILE A 318 1.16 -35.23 8.71
C ILE A 318 0.36 -35.78 9.91
N THR A 319 0.58 -35.23 11.09
CA THR A 319 -0.10 -35.62 12.33
C THR A 319 -1.07 -34.53 12.80
N GLU A 320 -2.05 -34.90 13.62
CA GLU A 320 -2.95 -33.94 14.26
C GLU A 320 -2.18 -32.92 15.12
N ALA A 321 -1.14 -33.36 15.82
CA ALA A 321 -0.29 -32.47 16.62
C ALA A 321 0.44 -31.41 15.77
N GLU A 322 0.85 -31.75 14.54
CA GLU A 322 1.43 -30.77 13.61
C GLU A 322 0.37 -29.79 13.12
N ILE A 323 -0.87 -30.23 12.88
CA ILE A 323 -1.99 -29.31 12.54
C ILE A 323 -2.29 -28.39 13.72
N ASP A 324 -2.34 -28.88 14.95
CA ASP A 324 -2.53 -28.07 16.15
C ASP A 324 -1.43 -27.00 16.29
N ALA A 325 -0.18 -27.36 16.01
CA ALA A 325 0.94 -26.41 16.02
C ALA A 325 0.81 -25.30 14.97
N LEU A 326 0.25 -25.63 13.79
CA LEU A 326 -0.02 -24.68 12.72
C LEU A 326 -1.21 -23.75 13.05
N LEU A 327 -2.26 -24.24 13.70
CA LEU A 327 -3.45 -23.46 14.02
C LEU A 327 -3.25 -22.56 15.23
N ARG A 328 -2.40 -22.93 16.17
CA ARG A 328 -2.12 -22.16 17.38
C ARG A 328 -1.82 -20.68 17.11
N PRO A 329 -0.85 -20.31 16.26
CA PRO A 329 -0.59 -18.90 15.96
C PRO A 329 -1.78 -18.21 15.27
N LYS A 330 -2.55 -18.92 14.46
CA LYS A 330 -3.74 -18.39 13.81
C LYS A 330 -4.83 -17.99 14.80
N PHE A 331 -5.03 -18.77 15.86
CA PHE A 331 -5.98 -18.42 16.94
C PHE A 331 -5.49 -17.26 17.83
N ARG A 332 -4.19 -16.95 17.87
CA ARG A 332 -3.72 -15.70 18.50
C ARG A 332 -4.31 -14.48 17.81
N VAL A 333 -4.35 -14.49 16.46
CA VAL A 333 -4.98 -13.43 15.66
C VAL A 333 -6.49 -13.34 15.97
N THR A 334 -7.19 -14.48 16.08
CA THR A 334 -8.62 -14.51 16.47
C THR A 334 -8.85 -13.81 17.82
N ILE A 335 -7.96 -14.02 18.81
CA ILE A 335 -8.04 -13.37 20.13
C ILE A 335 -7.73 -11.88 20.01
N ARG A 336 -6.69 -11.49 19.24
CA ARG A 336 -6.36 -10.06 19.02
C ARG A 336 -7.47 -9.29 18.33
N LEU A 337 -8.23 -9.94 17.47
CA LEU A 337 -9.43 -9.36 16.87
C LEU A 337 -10.64 -9.29 17.83
N GLY A 338 -10.48 -9.78 19.06
CA GLY A 338 -11.52 -9.74 20.08
C GLY A 338 -12.67 -10.71 19.84
N LEU A 339 -12.49 -11.76 19.03
CA LEU A 339 -13.58 -12.65 18.62
C LEU A 339 -13.91 -13.74 19.66
N LEU A 340 -13.07 -13.92 20.69
CA LEU A 340 -13.27 -14.83 21.80
C LEU A 340 -13.56 -14.12 23.13
N ASP A 341 -13.52 -12.79 23.15
CA ASP A 341 -13.71 -11.98 24.34
C ASP A 341 -15.13 -11.38 24.39
N PRO A 342 -15.67 -11.07 25.57
CA PRO A 342 -16.94 -10.37 25.71
C PRO A 342 -16.94 -9.04 24.93
N PRO A 343 -18.00 -8.73 24.17
CA PRO A 343 -18.03 -7.52 23.32
C PRO A 343 -17.77 -6.21 24.06
N GLU A 344 -18.16 -6.13 25.34
CA GLU A 344 -17.96 -4.96 26.20
C GLU A 344 -16.48 -4.68 26.51
N MET A 345 -15.61 -5.67 26.38
CA MET A 345 -14.16 -5.53 26.54
C MET A 345 -13.45 -5.10 25.25
N VAL A 346 -14.11 -5.23 24.12
CA VAL A 346 -13.53 -4.95 22.80
C VAL A 346 -13.91 -3.53 22.35
N PRO A 347 -12.98 -2.56 22.29
CA PRO A 347 -13.29 -1.16 21.96
C PRO A 347 -14.04 -0.98 20.65
N TYR A 348 -13.76 -1.86 19.70
CA TYR A 348 -14.33 -1.82 18.35
C TYR A 348 -15.70 -2.50 18.22
N SER A 349 -16.27 -3.06 19.31
CA SER A 349 -17.53 -3.83 19.26
C SER A 349 -18.76 -3.00 18.91
N LYS A 350 -18.71 -1.68 19.14
CA LYS A 350 -19.82 -0.75 18.93
C LYS A 350 -19.79 -0.04 17.56
N ILE A 351 -18.83 -0.33 16.70
CA ILE A 351 -18.70 0.31 15.38
C ILE A 351 -19.96 0.09 14.55
N LYS A 352 -20.60 -1.06 14.64
CA LYS A 352 -21.88 -1.37 13.98
C LYS A 352 -23.03 -0.42 14.31
N ASP A 353 -22.96 0.26 15.46
CA ASP A 353 -24.01 1.17 15.94
C ASP A 353 -23.85 2.60 15.37
N SER A 354 -22.77 2.83 14.58
CA SER A 354 -22.49 4.09 13.89
C SER A 354 -23.25 4.19 12.56
N PRO A 355 -23.38 5.41 11.98
CA PRO A 355 -23.78 5.57 10.58
C PRO A 355 -22.81 4.86 9.63
N GLU A 356 -23.26 4.60 8.39
CA GLU A 356 -22.41 4.05 7.34
C GLU A 356 -21.18 4.95 7.11
N PRO A 357 -19.95 4.44 7.32
CA PRO A 357 -18.76 5.28 7.42
C PRO A 357 -18.43 6.04 6.13
N TRP A 358 -18.57 5.39 4.96
CA TRP A 358 -18.30 6.00 3.64
C TRP A 358 -19.19 7.22 3.30
N ASN A 359 -20.22 7.50 4.09
CA ASN A 359 -21.07 8.67 3.94
C ASN A 359 -20.75 9.81 4.91
N THR A 360 -19.72 9.65 5.77
CA THR A 360 -19.36 10.68 6.75
C THR A 360 -18.47 11.76 6.13
N ASP A 361 -18.64 13.01 6.59
CA ASP A 361 -17.77 14.11 6.15
C ASP A 361 -16.30 13.87 6.54
N LYS A 362 -16.07 13.17 7.67
CA LYS A 362 -14.73 12.84 8.13
C LYS A 362 -14.00 11.94 7.12
N ASP A 363 -14.64 10.88 6.66
CA ASP A 363 -14.00 9.90 5.79
C ASP A 363 -13.85 10.45 4.36
N ARG A 364 -14.82 11.26 3.91
CA ARG A 364 -14.69 12.05 2.67
C ARG A 364 -13.52 13.04 2.71
N ALA A 365 -13.31 13.69 3.85
CA ALA A 365 -12.19 14.62 3.99
C ALA A 365 -10.83 13.91 3.90
N VAL A 366 -10.70 12.68 4.44
CA VAL A 366 -9.46 11.89 4.30
C VAL A 366 -9.24 11.48 2.84
N SER A 367 -10.27 11.01 2.14
CA SER A 367 -10.18 10.65 0.72
C SER A 367 -9.79 11.85 -0.15
N LYS A 368 -10.47 12.97 0.04
CA LYS A 368 -10.18 14.20 -0.70
C LYS A 368 -8.75 14.69 -0.45
N ARG A 369 -8.31 14.69 0.80
CA ARG A 369 -6.95 15.11 1.16
C ARG A 369 -5.91 14.18 0.54
N MET A 370 -6.13 12.87 0.56
CA MET A 370 -5.23 11.90 -0.08
C MET A 370 -5.12 12.15 -1.58
N ALA A 371 -6.25 12.39 -2.26
CA ALA A 371 -6.25 12.72 -3.68
C ALA A 371 -5.51 14.04 -4.00
N LEU A 372 -5.64 15.06 -3.16
CA LEU A 372 -4.95 16.35 -3.33
C LEU A 372 -3.43 16.22 -3.12
N GLU A 373 -3.03 15.55 -2.03
CA GLU A 373 -1.61 15.41 -1.68
C GLU A 373 -0.83 14.47 -2.61
N SER A 374 -1.55 13.60 -3.34
CA SER A 374 -0.96 12.66 -4.32
C SER A 374 -0.69 13.30 -5.69
N VAL A 375 -1.19 14.53 -5.98
CA VAL A 375 -0.96 15.15 -7.28
C VAL A 375 0.48 15.63 -7.39
N VAL A 376 1.19 15.15 -8.41
CA VAL A 376 2.59 15.53 -8.69
C VAL A 376 2.66 16.53 -9.84
N LEU A 377 3.21 17.70 -9.62
CA LEU A 377 3.51 18.66 -10.68
C LEU A 377 4.86 18.32 -11.30
N LEU A 378 4.84 17.78 -12.51
CA LEU A 378 6.07 17.39 -13.24
C LEU A 378 6.72 18.53 -14.01
N LYS A 379 5.92 19.47 -14.49
CA LYS A 379 6.41 20.65 -15.24
C LYS A 379 5.43 21.81 -15.14
N ASN A 380 5.96 23.04 -15.04
CA ASN A 380 5.18 24.29 -15.10
C ASN A 380 6.01 25.44 -15.70
N ALA A 381 6.20 25.39 -17.01
CA ALA A 381 6.94 26.41 -17.75
C ALA A 381 6.13 27.71 -17.82
N ASN A 382 6.80 28.85 -17.62
CA ASN A 382 6.22 30.18 -17.70
C ASN A 382 5.05 30.41 -16.71
N ALA A 383 4.98 29.65 -15.62
CA ALA A 383 3.90 29.70 -14.65
C ALA A 383 2.50 29.62 -15.30
N LEU A 384 2.32 28.68 -16.25
CA LEU A 384 1.01 28.45 -16.90
C LEU A 384 -0.04 28.03 -15.87
N LEU A 385 0.36 27.24 -14.89
CA LEU A 385 -0.46 26.84 -13.74
C LEU A 385 -0.07 27.69 -12.50
N PRO A 386 -1.02 28.00 -11.61
CA PRO A 386 -2.45 27.70 -11.71
C PRO A 386 -3.15 28.58 -12.74
N LEU A 387 -4.25 28.07 -13.31
CA LEU A 387 -5.14 28.81 -14.19
C LEU A 387 -5.89 29.90 -13.41
N HIS A 388 -6.14 31.03 -14.08
CA HIS A 388 -6.90 32.13 -13.48
C HIS A 388 -8.32 32.17 -14.05
N ARG A 389 -9.33 31.82 -13.24
CA ARG A 389 -10.75 31.77 -13.65
C ARG A 389 -11.22 33.03 -14.36
N ASP A 390 -10.82 34.21 -13.86
CA ASP A 390 -11.25 35.50 -14.40
C ASP A 390 -10.73 35.79 -15.81
N THR A 391 -9.68 35.08 -16.25
CA THR A 391 -9.02 35.30 -17.55
C THR A 391 -9.38 34.25 -18.60
N ILE A 392 -9.98 33.13 -18.20
CA ILE A 392 -10.35 32.02 -19.07
C ILE A 392 -11.83 32.10 -19.38
N LYS A 393 -12.20 32.10 -20.69
CA LYS A 393 -13.58 32.05 -21.17
C LYS A 393 -13.96 30.67 -21.70
N SER A 394 -12.97 29.88 -22.04
CA SER A 394 -13.19 28.53 -22.58
C SER A 394 -12.02 27.61 -22.25
N ILE A 395 -12.33 26.34 -21.96
CA ILE A 395 -11.37 25.30 -21.67
C ILE A 395 -11.73 24.04 -22.48
N ALA A 396 -10.75 23.44 -23.17
CA ALA A 396 -10.93 22.14 -23.77
C ALA A 396 -10.53 21.06 -22.78
N VAL A 397 -11.37 20.03 -22.61
CA VAL A 397 -11.07 18.83 -21.81
C VAL A 397 -11.09 17.64 -22.75
N ILE A 398 -9.94 17.03 -22.97
CA ILE A 398 -9.69 16.14 -24.10
C ILE A 398 -9.06 14.84 -23.62
N GLY A 399 -9.41 13.75 -24.23
CA GLY A 399 -8.73 12.46 -24.05
C GLY A 399 -9.60 11.34 -23.49
N PRO A 400 -9.13 10.11 -23.58
CA PRO A 400 -9.92 8.92 -23.20
C PRO A 400 -10.22 8.84 -21.69
N LEU A 401 -9.35 9.43 -20.87
CA LEU A 401 -9.53 9.45 -19.40
C LEU A 401 -10.22 10.72 -18.90
N ALA A 402 -10.64 11.63 -19.78
CA ALA A 402 -11.20 12.91 -19.39
C ALA A 402 -12.55 12.78 -18.67
N ASP A 403 -13.42 11.84 -19.05
CA ASP A 403 -14.75 11.65 -18.47
C ASP A 403 -14.93 10.25 -17.86
N SER A 404 -13.89 9.74 -17.23
CA SER A 404 -13.95 8.45 -16.54
C SER A 404 -12.94 8.42 -15.38
N VAL A 405 -13.27 7.68 -14.35
CA VAL A 405 -12.32 7.22 -13.31
C VAL A 405 -12.13 5.73 -13.52
N HIS A 406 -10.91 5.32 -13.80
CA HIS A 406 -10.60 3.92 -14.02
C HIS A 406 -10.22 3.24 -12.70
N TRP A 407 -10.79 2.05 -12.47
CA TRP A 407 -10.58 1.23 -11.28
C TRP A 407 -9.70 0.05 -11.64
N ASP A 408 -8.69 -0.21 -10.83
CA ASP A 408 -7.86 -1.39 -10.97
C ASP A 408 -8.53 -2.67 -10.43
N TRP A 409 -7.80 -3.77 -10.46
CA TRP A 409 -8.26 -5.07 -9.97
C TRP A 409 -8.66 -5.05 -8.49
N TYR A 410 -8.02 -4.22 -7.68
CA TYR A 410 -8.15 -4.16 -6.24
C TYR A 410 -8.91 -2.92 -5.76
N GLY A 411 -9.49 -2.13 -6.67
CA GLY A 411 -10.43 -1.06 -6.34
C GLY A 411 -11.81 -1.60 -5.93
N GLY A 412 -12.42 -1.05 -4.89
CA GLY A 412 -13.79 -1.35 -4.46
C GLY A 412 -14.85 -0.57 -5.25
N THR A 413 -16.02 -0.37 -4.64
CA THR A 413 -17.09 0.46 -5.20
C THR A 413 -17.28 1.69 -4.32
N PRO A 414 -16.87 2.89 -4.76
CA PRO A 414 -17.00 4.08 -3.95
C PRO A 414 -18.43 4.60 -3.86
N PRO A 415 -18.73 5.47 -2.87
CA PRO A 415 -20.04 6.13 -2.76
C PRO A 415 -20.29 7.14 -3.88
N TYR A 416 -19.25 7.69 -4.46
CA TYR A 416 -19.24 8.60 -5.62
C TYR A 416 -17.88 8.52 -6.30
N ALA A 417 -17.80 9.02 -7.53
CA ALA A 417 -16.54 9.26 -8.23
C ALA A 417 -16.70 10.53 -9.06
N THR A 418 -15.70 11.40 -9.02
CA THR A 418 -15.68 12.64 -9.80
C THR A 418 -14.69 12.50 -10.93
N THR A 419 -15.17 12.55 -12.19
CA THR A 419 -14.28 12.51 -13.36
C THR A 419 -13.53 13.83 -13.54
N PRO A 420 -12.37 13.85 -14.20
CA PRO A 420 -11.66 15.09 -14.57
C PRO A 420 -12.56 16.13 -15.23
N LEU A 421 -13.38 15.72 -16.18
CA LEU A 421 -14.35 16.58 -16.86
C LEU A 421 -15.38 17.17 -15.88
N GLN A 422 -15.94 16.34 -15.01
CA GLN A 422 -16.91 16.80 -14.02
C GLN A 422 -16.27 17.77 -13.03
N GLY A 423 -15.08 17.44 -12.47
CA GLY A 423 -14.38 18.31 -11.54
C GLY A 423 -14.07 19.69 -12.15
N ILE A 424 -13.60 19.72 -13.41
CA ILE A 424 -13.34 20.97 -14.12
C ILE A 424 -14.65 21.75 -14.35
N ASN A 425 -15.74 21.10 -14.78
CA ASN A 425 -17.04 21.77 -14.96
C ASN A 425 -17.55 22.40 -13.67
N ASP A 426 -17.49 21.66 -12.55
CA ASP A 426 -17.96 22.12 -11.25
C ASP A 426 -17.13 23.33 -10.78
N GLU A 427 -15.82 23.33 -11.05
CA GLU A 427 -14.87 24.35 -10.63
C GLU A 427 -15.01 25.66 -11.41
N VAL A 428 -15.20 25.58 -12.74
CA VAL A 428 -15.29 26.78 -13.58
C VAL A 428 -16.70 27.40 -13.58
N GLY A 429 -17.72 26.60 -13.27
CA GLY A 429 -19.10 27.03 -13.27
C GLY A 429 -19.61 27.50 -14.63
N PRO A 430 -20.81 28.13 -14.69
CA PRO A 430 -21.50 28.44 -15.96
C PRO A 430 -20.83 29.59 -16.74
N GLY A 431 -19.84 30.27 -16.19
CA GLY A 431 -19.15 31.41 -16.80
C GLY A 431 -18.09 31.04 -17.83
N VAL A 432 -17.63 29.79 -17.82
CA VAL A 432 -16.58 29.28 -18.71
C VAL A 432 -17.14 28.17 -19.60
N LYS A 433 -16.92 28.26 -20.88
CA LYS A 433 -17.36 27.23 -21.82
C LYS A 433 -16.40 26.04 -21.78
N VAL A 434 -16.90 24.84 -21.45
CA VAL A 434 -16.12 23.60 -21.51
C VAL A 434 -16.39 22.90 -22.85
N ASN A 435 -15.34 22.70 -23.65
CA ASN A 435 -15.39 21.96 -24.93
C ASN A 435 -14.79 20.56 -24.72
N TYR A 436 -15.61 19.53 -24.69
CA TYR A 436 -15.17 18.15 -24.44
C TYR A 436 -14.96 17.35 -25.73
N ALA A 437 -13.92 16.51 -25.74
CA ALA A 437 -13.67 15.54 -26.79
C ALA A 437 -12.95 14.30 -26.24
N ALA A 438 -13.63 13.14 -26.28
CA ALA A 438 -13.06 11.86 -25.85
C ALA A 438 -12.13 11.22 -26.91
N ASP A 439 -12.34 11.56 -28.22
CA ASP A 439 -11.77 10.85 -29.34
C ASP A 439 -10.25 11.11 -29.47
N GLU A 440 -9.48 10.02 -29.41
CA GLU A 440 -8.01 10.04 -29.62
C GLU A 440 -7.62 10.22 -31.09
N ASN A 441 -8.43 9.80 -32.03
CA ASN A 441 -8.05 9.64 -33.42
C ASN A 441 -8.73 10.65 -34.40
N GLY A 442 -9.83 11.26 -33.96
CA GLY A 442 -10.62 12.18 -34.78
C GLY A 442 -10.14 13.63 -34.73
N ASN A 443 -10.87 14.48 -35.46
CA ASN A 443 -10.63 15.92 -35.48
C ASN A 443 -11.27 16.66 -34.28
N ALA A 444 -12.19 16.04 -33.56
CA ALA A 444 -12.95 16.68 -32.47
C ALA A 444 -12.02 17.26 -31.40
N ALA A 445 -10.96 16.52 -31.03
CA ALA A 445 -9.94 16.97 -30.08
C ALA A 445 -9.23 18.25 -30.56
N VAL A 446 -8.84 18.29 -31.81
CA VAL A 446 -8.13 19.44 -32.44
C VAL A 446 -9.07 20.66 -32.54
N GLU A 447 -10.35 20.45 -32.88
CA GLU A 447 -11.35 21.50 -32.96
C GLU A 447 -11.69 22.05 -31.57
N ALA A 448 -11.86 21.20 -30.56
CA ALA A 448 -12.07 21.60 -29.17
C ALA A 448 -10.89 22.44 -28.66
N ALA A 449 -9.66 21.99 -28.91
CA ALA A 449 -8.44 22.70 -28.52
C ALA A 449 -8.34 24.09 -29.19
N ARG A 450 -8.61 24.17 -30.49
CA ARG A 450 -8.57 25.42 -31.27
C ARG A 450 -9.64 26.43 -30.82
N ALA A 451 -10.81 25.92 -30.37
CA ALA A 451 -11.93 26.74 -29.92
C ALA A 451 -11.81 27.17 -28.43
N SER A 452 -10.71 26.88 -27.78
CA SER A 452 -10.54 27.12 -26.33
C SER A 452 -9.32 27.97 -26.00
N ASP A 453 -9.38 28.72 -24.92
CA ASP A 453 -8.26 29.54 -24.41
C ASP A 453 -7.12 28.68 -23.88
N VAL A 454 -7.45 27.48 -23.35
CA VAL A 454 -6.51 26.48 -22.81
C VAL A 454 -7.04 25.08 -23.12
N ALA A 455 -6.15 24.12 -23.30
CA ALA A 455 -6.49 22.70 -23.50
C ALA A 455 -5.90 21.83 -22.39
N VAL A 456 -6.72 21.03 -21.76
CA VAL A 456 -6.35 20.00 -20.79
C VAL A 456 -6.51 18.63 -21.44
N VAL A 457 -5.40 17.88 -21.56
CA VAL A 457 -5.38 16.56 -22.19
C VAL A 457 -5.17 15.52 -21.11
N VAL A 458 -6.18 14.68 -20.86
CA VAL A 458 -6.17 13.64 -19.81
C VAL A 458 -5.95 12.28 -20.47
N ILE A 459 -4.79 11.70 -20.21
CA ILE A 459 -4.28 10.49 -20.87
C ILE A 459 -3.53 9.60 -19.87
N GLY A 460 -3.23 8.37 -20.23
CA GLY A 460 -2.50 7.45 -19.40
C GLY A 460 -2.67 5.98 -19.83
N ASN A 461 -2.59 5.06 -18.86
CA ASN A 461 -2.87 3.64 -19.11
C ASN A 461 -4.28 3.26 -18.67
N ASP A 462 -4.69 2.06 -19.09
CA ASP A 462 -5.84 1.38 -18.48
C ASP A 462 -5.32 0.33 -17.48
N PRO A 463 -5.63 0.45 -16.18
CA PRO A 463 -5.06 -0.42 -15.15
C PRO A 463 -5.54 -1.87 -15.24
N THR A 464 -6.59 -2.16 -16.03
CA THR A 464 -7.08 -3.51 -16.29
C THR A 464 -6.82 -4.00 -17.72
N CYS A 465 -6.11 -3.20 -18.53
CA CYS A 465 -5.87 -3.42 -19.95
C CYS A 465 -7.12 -3.37 -20.84
N GLY A 466 -8.20 -2.79 -20.37
CA GLY A 466 -9.44 -2.60 -21.11
C GLY A 466 -10.63 -2.30 -20.20
N PRO A 467 -11.67 -1.63 -20.72
CA PRO A 467 -12.79 -1.15 -19.93
C PRO A 467 -13.70 -2.26 -19.39
N ASP A 468 -13.44 -3.52 -19.73
CA ASP A 468 -14.32 -4.64 -19.42
C ASP A 468 -13.95 -5.32 -18.10
N MET A 469 -14.19 -4.62 -16.99
CA MET A 469 -14.04 -5.13 -15.63
C MET A 469 -14.95 -6.34 -15.35
N GLU A 470 -16.10 -6.47 -16.04
CA GLU A 470 -17.04 -7.56 -15.81
C GLU A 470 -16.49 -8.91 -16.27
N HIS A 471 -15.70 -8.92 -17.34
CA HIS A 471 -15.04 -10.12 -17.83
C HIS A 471 -13.67 -10.38 -17.19
N ALA A 472 -13.04 -9.37 -16.62
CA ALA A 472 -11.74 -9.47 -15.97
C ALA A 472 -11.72 -10.51 -14.83
N TRP A 473 -12.80 -10.65 -14.07
CA TRP A 473 -12.95 -11.60 -12.95
C TRP A 473 -13.12 -13.07 -13.34
N HIS A 474 -13.36 -13.37 -14.60
CA HIS A 474 -13.45 -14.76 -15.10
C HIS A 474 -12.09 -15.40 -15.32
N TYR A 475 -11.00 -14.63 -15.18
CA TYR A 475 -9.63 -15.09 -15.38
C TYR A 475 -8.96 -15.32 -14.01
N SER A 476 -8.50 -16.56 -13.80
CA SER A 476 -7.77 -16.90 -12.58
C SER A 476 -6.40 -16.21 -12.59
N PRO A 477 -6.04 -15.41 -11.58
CA PRO A 477 -4.69 -14.87 -11.46
C PRO A 477 -3.60 -15.96 -11.43
N SER A 478 -3.93 -17.14 -10.90
CA SER A 478 -3.04 -18.29 -10.82
C SER A 478 -2.65 -18.88 -12.19
N ASP A 479 -3.42 -18.62 -13.23
CA ASP A 479 -3.15 -19.11 -14.60
C ASP A 479 -2.24 -18.16 -15.39
N GLY A 480 -1.50 -17.27 -14.71
CA GLY A 480 -0.66 -16.26 -15.35
C GLY A 480 -1.46 -15.09 -15.90
N GLY A 481 -2.57 -14.72 -15.22
CA GLY A 481 -3.33 -13.50 -15.49
C GLY A 481 -4.27 -13.59 -16.69
N GLY A 482 -4.80 -14.77 -16.93
CA GLY A 482 -5.80 -14.96 -17.97
C GLY A 482 -5.26 -14.86 -19.40
N THR A 483 -6.10 -15.24 -20.33
CA THR A 483 -5.77 -15.33 -21.77
C THR A 483 -5.86 -13.99 -22.49
N LEU A 484 -6.44 -12.94 -21.88
CA LEU A 484 -6.58 -11.63 -22.53
C LEU A 484 -5.24 -10.86 -22.49
N PRO A 485 -4.66 -10.56 -23.66
CA PRO A 485 -3.49 -9.69 -23.73
C PRO A 485 -3.90 -8.26 -23.43
N CYS A 486 -2.96 -7.45 -22.90
CA CYS A 486 -3.09 -6.00 -22.97
C CYS A 486 -2.98 -5.57 -24.44
N ALA A 487 -3.97 -4.87 -24.96
CA ALA A 487 -4.00 -4.42 -26.35
C ALA A 487 -2.91 -3.36 -26.62
N VAL A 488 -2.67 -2.50 -25.63
CA VAL A 488 -1.63 -1.47 -25.68
C VAL A 488 -0.35 -2.03 -25.04
N PRO A 489 0.80 -2.01 -25.73
CA PRO A 489 2.06 -2.57 -25.21
C PRO A 489 2.56 -1.93 -23.92
N SER A 490 2.16 -0.71 -23.63
CA SER A 490 2.53 0.02 -22.42
C SER A 490 1.57 -0.19 -21.25
N ASP A 491 0.46 -0.90 -21.47
CA ASP A 491 -0.42 -1.30 -20.38
C ASP A 491 0.10 -2.58 -19.70
N GLY A 492 -0.14 -2.67 -18.43
CA GLY A 492 0.16 -3.82 -17.59
C GLY A 492 -0.89 -3.98 -16.51
N ARG A 493 -0.95 -5.17 -15.93
CA ARG A 493 -1.86 -5.51 -14.83
C ARG A 493 -1.42 -6.79 -14.15
N GLU A 494 -2.12 -7.24 -13.15
CA GLU A 494 -1.89 -8.58 -12.64
C GLU A 494 -1.95 -9.63 -13.75
N GLY A 495 -0.92 -10.49 -13.81
CA GLY A 495 -0.74 -11.51 -14.82
C GLY A 495 -0.14 -11.03 -16.14
N ARG A 496 0.18 -9.75 -16.29
CA ARG A 496 0.78 -9.17 -17.51
C ARG A 496 1.77 -8.07 -17.20
N ASP A 497 3.03 -8.27 -17.57
CA ASP A 497 4.04 -7.22 -17.57
C ASP A 497 3.93 -6.34 -18.82
N ARG A 498 4.31 -5.08 -18.69
CA ARG A 498 4.39 -4.12 -19.78
C ARG A 498 5.51 -4.49 -20.76
N LYS A 499 5.24 -4.30 -22.05
CA LYS A 499 6.22 -4.53 -23.14
C LYS A 499 6.92 -3.26 -23.56
N SER A 500 6.34 -2.09 -23.25
CA SER A 500 6.89 -0.76 -23.53
C SER A 500 6.57 0.16 -22.35
N ILE A 501 7.33 1.26 -22.24
CA ILE A 501 7.02 2.38 -21.35
C ILE A 501 6.68 3.64 -22.12
N ASP A 502 6.55 3.55 -23.45
CA ASP A 502 6.14 4.68 -24.28
C ASP A 502 4.65 4.96 -24.14
N LEU A 503 4.28 6.24 -24.12
CA LEU A 503 2.89 6.64 -23.99
C LEU A 503 2.19 6.58 -25.36
N ALA A 504 1.24 5.66 -25.53
CA ALA A 504 0.51 5.47 -26.79
C ALA A 504 -0.21 6.75 -27.25
N GLN A 505 -0.79 7.51 -26.29
CA GLN A 505 -1.54 8.73 -26.58
C GLN A 505 -0.66 9.97 -26.82
N GLU A 506 0.65 9.89 -26.85
CA GLU A 506 1.52 11.06 -27.10
C GLU A 506 1.24 11.72 -28.47
N GLN A 507 0.71 10.97 -29.44
CA GLN A 507 0.30 11.53 -30.72
C GLN A 507 -0.93 12.46 -30.61
N LEU A 508 -1.86 12.17 -29.71
CA LEU A 508 -2.96 13.06 -29.36
C LEU A 508 -2.42 14.38 -28.77
N VAL A 509 -1.49 14.28 -27.83
CA VAL A 509 -0.84 15.45 -27.21
C VAL A 509 -0.20 16.35 -28.29
N LYS A 510 0.54 15.77 -29.23
CA LYS A 510 1.18 16.51 -30.33
C LYS A 510 0.18 17.26 -31.19
N ARG A 511 -0.94 16.63 -31.56
CA ARG A 511 -2.00 17.27 -32.38
C ARG A 511 -2.70 18.39 -31.63
N VAL A 512 -3.05 18.17 -30.33
CA VAL A 512 -3.68 19.18 -29.49
C VAL A 512 -2.75 20.36 -29.30
N TYR A 513 -1.48 20.13 -28.99
CA TYR A 513 -0.48 21.19 -28.82
C TYR A 513 -0.26 22.02 -30.05
N ALA A 514 -0.26 21.40 -31.26
CA ALA A 514 -0.18 22.12 -32.52
C ALA A 514 -1.41 23.02 -32.78
N ALA A 515 -2.57 22.68 -32.19
CA ALA A 515 -3.80 23.47 -32.28
C ALA A 515 -3.89 24.55 -31.19
N ASN A 516 -3.36 24.31 -30.02
CA ASN A 516 -3.37 25.21 -28.86
C ASN A 516 -2.07 25.06 -28.03
N PRO A 517 -1.14 26.04 -28.12
CA PRO A 517 0.11 26.00 -27.36
C PRO A 517 -0.03 26.09 -25.84
N LYS A 518 -1.20 26.51 -25.32
CA LYS A 518 -1.52 26.47 -23.89
C LYS A 518 -2.10 25.11 -23.53
N THR A 519 -1.41 24.04 -23.88
CA THR A 519 -1.80 22.67 -23.56
C THR A 519 -1.21 22.25 -22.22
N ILE A 520 -2.05 21.69 -21.37
CA ILE A 520 -1.71 21.06 -20.09
C ILE A 520 -1.95 19.55 -20.27
N VAL A 521 -1.00 18.73 -19.88
CA VAL A 521 -1.14 17.27 -19.89
C VAL A 521 -1.35 16.78 -18.47
N ILE A 522 -2.42 15.99 -18.28
CA ILE A 522 -2.69 15.23 -17.07
C ILE A 522 -2.40 13.77 -17.41
N LEU A 523 -1.36 13.24 -16.81
CA LEU A 523 -0.98 11.84 -16.96
C LEU A 523 -1.58 11.07 -15.78
N VAL A 524 -2.66 10.32 -16.02
CA VAL A 524 -3.24 9.41 -15.04
C VAL A 524 -2.67 8.03 -15.28
N SER A 525 -1.78 7.56 -14.42
CA SER A 525 -1.04 6.33 -14.69
C SER A 525 -0.63 5.55 -13.45
N SER A 526 -0.65 4.23 -13.59
CA SER A 526 -0.18 3.28 -12.57
C SER A 526 1.34 3.09 -12.56
N PHE A 527 2.05 3.66 -13.54
CA PHE A 527 3.44 3.31 -13.85
C PHE A 527 4.22 4.50 -14.40
N PRO A 528 5.56 4.49 -14.33
CA PRO A 528 6.42 5.40 -15.07
C PRO A 528 6.23 5.30 -16.59
N PHE A 529 6.21 6.44 -17.28
CA PHE A 529 6.17 6.55 -18.75
C PHE A 529 7.34 7.36 -19.32
N ALA A 530 7.89 6.93 -20.44
CA ALA A 530 8.89 7.67 -21.21
C ALA A 530 8.23 8.76 -22.07
N ILE A 531 7.78 9.84 -21.45
CA ILE A 531 7.12 10.97 -22.11
C ILE A 531 8.11 12.05 -22.58
N ASN A 532 9.20 11.66 -23.22
CA ASN A 532 10.30 12.56 -23.56
C ASN A 532 9.87 13.75 -24.41
N TRP A 533 9.05 13.54 -25.45
CA TRP A 533 8.59 14.62 -26.29
C TRP A 533 7.64 15.56 -25.53
N THR A 534 6.72 14.99 -24.76
CA THR A 534 5.77 15.73 -23.93
C THR A 534 6.52 16.60 -22.91
N GLN A 535 7.52 16.03 -22.21
CA GLN A 535 8.37 16.79 -21.27
C GLN A 535 9.14 17.92 -21.96
N ALA A 536 9.66 17.70 -23.18
CA ALA A 536 10.40 18.73 -23.89
C ALA A 536 9.50 19.91 -24.34
N ASN A 537 8.28 19.64 -24.81
CA ASN A 537 7.47 20.60 -25.55
C ASN A 537 6.28 21.18 -24.76
N ILE A 538 5.60 20.39 -23.94
CA ILE A 538 4.38 20.82 -23.24
C ILE A 538 4.74 21.76 -22.06
N PRO A 539 4.03 22.89 -21.91
CA PRO A 539 4.34 23.86 -20.86
C PRO A 539 3.97 23.42 -19.45
N ALA A 540 2.93 22.60 -19.26
CA ALA A 540 2.54 22.11 -17.93
C ALA A 540 2.13 20.63 -17.97
N ILE A 541 2.61 19.86 -16.98
CA ILE A 541 2.36 18.41 -16.86
C ILE A 541 2.08 18.10 -15.40
N LEU A 542 0.95 17.46 -15.15
CA LEU A 542 0.58 16.89 -13.85
C LEU A 542 0.52 15.36 -13.96
N HIS A 543 0.86 14.67 -12.90
CA HIS A 543 0.70 13.23 -12.75
C HIS A 543 -0.24 12.90 -11.59
N MET A 544 -1.07 11.89 -11.79
CA MET A 544 -1.99 11.30 -10.83
C MET A 544 -2.05 9.80 -11.06
N THR A 545 -2.47 9.03 -10.06
CA THR A 545 -2.78 7.60 -10.22
C THR A 545 -4.28 7.35 -10.30
N HIS A 546 -4.65 6.14 -10.75
CA HIS A 546 -6.05 5.70 -10.86
C HIS A 546 -6.73 5.46 -9.51
N SER A 547 -7.99 5.06 -9.55
CA SER A 547 -8.80 4.51 -8.44
C SER A 547 -9.19 5.49 -7.34
N SER A 548 -9.02 6.81 -7.54
CA SER A 548 -9.45 7.80 -6.56
C SER A 548 -10.90 8.25 -6.80
N GLN A 549 -11.76 8.16 -5.78
CA GLN A 549 -13.12 8.71 -5.86
C GLN A 549 -13.16 10.24 -6.01
N ASP A 550 -12.09 10.92 -5.61
CA ASP A 550 -11.92 12.39 -5.66
C ASP A 550 -11.00 12.85 -6.80
N GLU A 551 -10.69 11.99 -7.80
CA GLU A 551 -9.71 12.27 -8.85
C GLU A 551 -9.97 13.62 -9.55
N GLY A 552 -11.16 13.81 -10.10
CA GLY A 552 -11.49 15.02 -10.86
C GLY A 552 -11.61 16.27 -9.99
N SER A 553 -12.14 16.14 -8.78
CA SER A 553 -12.27 17.28 -7.87
C SER A 553 -10.90 17.74 -7.34
N ALA A 554 -9.98 16.82 -7.06
CA ALA A 554 -8.60 17.16 -6.67
C ALA A 554 -7.83 17.78 -7.83
N LEU A 555 -7.97 17.23 -9.04
CA LEU A 555 -7.37 17.80 -10.24
C LEU A 555 -7.83 19.24 -10.46
N ALA A 556 -9.12 19.54 -10.35
CA ALA A 556 -9.66 20.85 -10.56
C ALA A 556 -9.11 21.89 -9.55
N GLU A 557 -9.08 21.56 -8.25
CA GLU A 557 -8.49 22.44 -7.24
C GLU A 557 -7.00 22.73 -7.50
N VAL A 558 -6.26 21.75 -7.98
CA VAL A 558 -4.85 21.95 -8.37
C VAL A 558 -4.76 22.83 -9.61
N LEU A 559 -5.53 22.55 -10.67
CA LEU A 559 -5.49 23.33 -11.92
C LEU A 559 -5.77 24.82 -11.67
N PHE A 560 -6.70 25.15 -10.77
CA PHE A 560 -7.11 26.53 -10.49
C PHE A 560 -6.43 27.14 -9.27
N GLY A 561 -5.58 26.37 -8.58
CA GLY A 561 -4.72 26.87 -7.50
C GLY A 561 -5.40 27.05 -6.15
N ASP A 562 -6.55 26.42 -5.93
CA ASP A 562 -7.16 26.31 -4.60
C ASP A 562 -6.34 25.36 -3.72
N TYR A 563 -5.69 24.38 -4.35
CA TYR A 563 -4.64 23.58 -3.75
C TYR A 563 -3.31 23.75 -4.49
N ASN A 564 -2.23 23.89 -3.75
CA ASN A 564 -0.88 23.96 -4.30
C ASN A 564 -0.26 22.56 -4.27
N PRO A 565 0.03 21.93 -5.43
CA PRO A 565 0.56 20.56 -5.49
C PRO A 565 1.87 20.44 -4.72
N GLY A 566 2.03 19.34 -4.02
CA GLY A 566 3.20 19.01 -3.22
C GLY A 566 3.46 17.50 -3.18
N GLY A 567 2.92 16.75 -4.15
CA GLY A 567 3.23 15.35 -4.35
C GLY A 567 4.61 15.16 -4.99
N HIS A 568 5.25 14.02 -4.70
CA HIS A 568 6.56 13.67 -5.22
C HIS A 568 6.58 12.22 -5.71
N LEU A 569 7.23 11.96 -6.84
CA LEU A 569 7.34 10.63 -7.44
C LEU A 569 8.02 9.63 -6.48
N VAL A 570 7.57 8.39 -6.54
CA VAL A 570 8.06 7.29 -5.69
C VAL A 570 8.88 6.26 -6.47
N GLU A 571 9.10 6.52 -7.74
CA GLU A 571 9.88 5.69 -8.66
C GLU A 571 10.77 6.55 -9.54
N THR A 572 11.91 5.99 -9.97
CA THR A 572 12.75 6.56 -11.03
C THR A 572 12.09 6.34 -12.39
N TRP A 573 11.88 7.38 -13.16
CA TRP A 573 11.30 7.31 -14.51
C TRP A 573 12.39 7.30 -15.57
N PRO A 574 12.68 6.16 -16.22
CA PRO A 574 13.68 6.11 -17.29
C PRO A 574 13.16 6.77 -18.56
N LYS A 575 14.07 7.25 -19.41
CA LYS A 575 13.76 7.80 -20.73
C LYS A 575 13.50 6.72 -21.79
N SER A 576 13.96 5.50 -21.53
CA SER A 576 13.85 4.34 -22.42
C SER A 576 14.12 3.05 -21.65
N LEU A 577 13.53 1.95 -22.10
CA LEU A 577 13.86 0.61 -21.57
C LEU A 577 15.32 0.20 -21.82
N ASP A 578 16.01 0.81 -22.79
CA ASP A 578 17.43 0.56 -23.05
C ASP A 578 18.35 0.99 -21.89
N GLN A 579 17.84 1.83 -20.99
CA GLN A 579 18.56 2.24 -19.78
C GLN A 579 18.50 1.21 -18.64
N LEU A 580 17.69 0.15 -18.79
CA LEU A 580 17.44 -0.83 -17.76
C LEU A 580 18.03 -2.21 -18.11
N PRO A 581 18.50 -2.96 -17.11
CA PRO A 581 18.89 -4.35 -17.34
C PRO A 581 17.68 -5.25 -17.69
N PRO A 582 17.90 -6.50 -18.12
CA PRO A 582 16.82 -7.45 -18.40
C PRO A 582 15.86 -7.57 -17.20
N MET A 583 14.55 -7.62 -17.46
CA MET A 583 13.53 -7.59 -16.38
C MET A 583 13.73 -8.70 -15.33
N MET A 584 14.18 -9.88 -15.75
CA MET A 584 14.41 -11.02 -14.86
C MET A 584 15.75 -10.97 -14.10
N ASP A 585 16.54 -9.92 -14.30
CA ASP A 585 17.71 -9.66 -13.46
C ASP A 585 17.26 -9.00 -12.14
N TYR A 586 17.30 -9.76 -11.06
CA TYR A 586 16.91 -9.33 -9.73
C TYR A 586 18.04 -8.66 -8.93
N ASN A 587 19.25 -8.63 -9.48
CA ASN A 587 20.35 -7.87 -8.88
C ASN A 587 20.22 -6.38 -9.25
N ILE A 588 19.60 -5.60 -8.36
CA ILE A 588 19.40 -4.14 -8.59
C ILE A 588 20.69 -3.37 -8.81
N ARG A 589 21.84 -3.87 -8.32
CA ARG A 589 23.16 -3.24 -8.50
C ARG A 589 23.57 -3.13 -9.98
N HIS A 590 22.92 -3.89 -10.85
CA HIS A 590 23.17 -3.81 -12.30
C HIS A 590 22.56 -2.56 -12.97
N GLY A 591 21.90 -1.69 -12.22
CA GLY A 591 21.43 -0.39 -12.70
C GLY A 591 19.93 -0.15 -12.56
N ARG A 592 19.32 -0.60 -11.46
CA ARG A 592 17.91 -0.34 -11.17
C ARG A 592 17.74 0.62 -10.02
N THR A 593 16.60 1.28 -9.97
CA THR A 593 16.19 2.25 -8.98
C THR A 593 17.17 3.43 -8.86
N TYR A 594 16.78 4.53 -8.25
CA TYR A 594 17.69 5.67 -8.04
C TYR A 594 19.01 5.25 -7.35
N MET A 595 18.97 4.16 -6.57
CA MET A 595 20.12 3.67 -5.81
C MET A 595 21.28 3.22 -6.70
N TYR A 596 20.99 2.63 -7.88
CA TYR A 596 22.01 2.06 -8.77
C TYR A 596 21.83 2.45 -10.25
N PHE A 597 20.80 3.23 -10.59
CA PHE A 597 20.57 3.68 -11.96
C PHE A 597 21.77 4.48 -12.48
N LYS A 598 22.26 4.11 -13.65
CA LYS A 598 23.49 4.68 -14.23
C LYS A 598 23.23 5.72 -15.31
N GLY A 599 21.96 5.85 -15.72
CA GLY A 599 21.53 6.78 -16.75
C GLY A 599 21.13 8.15 -16.20
N ASP A 600 20.72 9.02 -17.09
CA ASP A 600 20.03 10.27 -16.78
C ASP A 600 18.51 10.00 -16.89
N PRO A 601 17.76 9.99 -15.77
CA PRO A 601 16.34 9.67 -15.80
C PRO A 601 15.53 10.79 -16.45
N LEU A 602 14.29 10.49 -16.84
CA LEU A 602 13.33 11.51 -17.23
C LEU A 602 12.89 12.31 -15.99
N TYR A 603 12.60 11.58 -14.91
CA TYR A 603 12.37 12.13 -13.58
C TYR A 603 13.05 11.23 -12.53
N SER A 604 13.67 11.85 -11.55
CA SER A 604 14.32 11.15 -10.44
C SER A 604 13.32 10.72 -9.36
N PHE A 605 13.69 9.73 -8.57
CA PHE A 605 12.97 9.39 -7.34
C PHE A 605 12.87 10.61 -6.43
N GLY A 606 11.70 10.83 -5.87
CA GLY A 606 11.42 11.98 -5.00
C GLY A 606 11.13 13.29 -5.74
N TYR A 607 11.10 13.31 -7.09
CA TYR A 607 10.85 14.53 -7.87
C TYR A 607 9.40 15.00 -7.78
N GLY A 608 9.22 16.30 -7.55
CA GLY A 608 7.93 17.00 -7.59
C GLY A 608 8.15 18.52 -7.53
N LEU A 609 7.26 19.27 -8.15
CA LEU A 609 7.29 20.75 -8.16
C LEU A 609 6.11 21.31 -7.36
N SER A 610 6.18 22.61 -7.07
CA SER A 610 5.13 23.37 -6.38
C SER A 610 4.86 24.69 -7.11
N TYR A 611 3.72 25.32 -6.86
CA TYR A 611 3.42 26.70 -7.30
C TYR A 611 4.17 27.74 -6.47
N THR A 612 4.90 27.33 -5.44
CA THR A 612 5.77 28.18 -4.64
C THR A 612 7.22 27.70 -4.72
N THR A 613 8.14 28.37 -4.08
CA THR A 613 9.55 28.01 -4.07
C THR A 613 10.07 27.91 -2.64
N PHE A 614 11.03 27.01 -2.41
CA PHE A 614 11.60 26.78 -1.10
C PHE A 614 13.11 26.98 -1.10
N ARG A 615 13.62 27.50 -0.01
CA ARG A 615 15.05 27.68 0.23
C ARG A 615 15.48 26.88 1.43
N TYR A 616 16.50 26.07 1.25
CA TYR A 616 17.16 25.27 2.28
C TYR A 616 18.39 25.99 2.82
N ALA A 617 18.57 26.01 4.14
CA ALA A 617 19.69 26.67 4.78
C ALA A 617 20.03 26.02 6.13
N ASN A 618 21.23 26.34 6.66
CA ASN A 618 21.63 25.98 8.01
C ASN A 618 21.59 24.47 8.32
N LEU A 619 22.05 23.63 7.37
CA LEU A 619 22.22 22.20 7.63
C LEU A 619 23.21 22.00 8.79
N ARG A 620 22.78 21.24 9.80
CA ARG A 620 23.57 20.93 10.99
C ARG A 620 23.24 19.53 11.50
N THR A 621 24.21 18.88 12.07
CA THR A 621 24.06 17.62 12.79
C THR A 621 24.28 17.85 14.28
N SER A 622 23.56 17.11 15.13
CA SER A 622 23.72 17.24 16.60
C SER A 622 25.13 16.84 17.08
N SER A 623 25.85 16.07 16.29
CA SER A 623 27.27 15.71 16.48
C SER A 623 27.92 15.46 15.12
N ALA A 624 29.21 15.72 15.00
CA ALA A 624 30.02 15.32 13.85
C ALA A 624 30.40 13.81 13.89
N GLU A 625 30.21 13.17 15.04
CA GLU A 625 30.49 11.75 15.27
C GLU A 625 29.20 11.02 15.58
N LEU A 626 29.03 9.84 14.98
CA LEU A 626 27.89 8.94 15.16
C LEU A 626 28.39 7.63 15.79
N PRO A 627 28.12 7.40 17.09
CA PRO A 627 28.46 6.13 17.73
C PRO A 627 27.75 4.96 17.07
N ARG A 628 28.37 3.78 17.02
CA ARG A 628 27.85 2.57 16.35
C ARG A 628 26.43 2.13 16.78
N ASP A 629 26.07 2.41 18.01
CA ASP A 629 24.77 2.10 18.61
C ASP A 629 23.96 3.36 18.92
N GLY A 630 24.38 4.51 18.37
CA GLY A 630 23.81 5.81 18.61
C GLY A 630 22.97 6.36 17.45
N ALA A 631 22.59 7.63 17.60
CA ALA A 631 21.91 8.39 16.58
C ALA A 631 22.38 9.86 16.60
N VAL A 632 22.31 10.52 15.45
CA VAL A 632 22.42 11.97 15.33
C VAL A 632 21.13 12.56 14.80
N THR A 633 20.81 13.78 15.19
CA THR A 633 19.71 14.54 14.60
C THR A 633 20.25 15.45 13.50
N VAL A 634 19.75 15.25 12.30
CA VAL A 634 20.02 16.14 11.15
C VAL A 634 18.95 17.22 11.14
N SER A 635 19.35 18.48 11.23
CA SER A 635 18.45 19.62 11.28
C SER A 635 18.70 20.54 10.08
N ILE A 636 17.62 21.03 9.47
CA ILE A 636 17.63 21.90 8.30
C ILE A 636 16.55 22.94 8.39
N ASP A 637 16.84 24.17 8.04
CA ASP A 637 15.85 25.24 7.98
C ASP A 637 15.32 25.36 6.56
N VAL A 638 14.00 25.24 6.39
CA VAL A 638 13.30 25.38 5.11
C VAL A 638 12.40 26.61 5.15
N THR A 639 12.56 27.48 4.16
CA THR A 639 11.80 28.75 4.05
C THR A 639 11.00 28.74 2.76
N ASN A 640 9.71 29.00 2.82
CA ASN A 640 8.90 29.30 1.65
C ASN A 640 9.22 30.72 1.15
N THR A 641 9.84 30.82 -0.03
CA THR A 641 10.27 32.10 -0.62
C THR A 641 9.29 32.67 -1.64
N GLY A 642 8.21 31.93 -1.94
CA GLY A 642 7.17 32.37 -2.85
C GLY A 642 5.99 33.06 -2.13
N SER A 643 4.91 33.26 -2.87
CA SER A 643 3.75 34.06 -2.42
C SER A 643 2.54 33.20 -2.00
N ARG A 644 2.63 31.87 -2.11
CA ARG A 644 1.55 30.93 -1.79
C ARG A 644 1.97 29.99 -0.64
N THR A 645 1.01 29.59 0.19
CA THR A 645 1.24 28.46 1.10
C THR A 645 1.49 27.20 0.27
N GLY A 646 2.44 26.37 0.67
CA GLY A 646 2.74 25.12 -0.01
C GLY A 646 3.41 24.11 0.90
N ASP A 647 3.36 22.89 0.48
CA ASP A 647 4.03 21.76 1.12
C ASP A 647 5.37 21.51 0.46
N GLU A 648 6.36 21.17 1.26
CA GLU A 648 7.68 20.71 0.82
C GLU A 648 7.99 19.37 1.46
N VAL A 649 8.57 18.47 0.71
CA VAL A 649 9.05 17.17 1.20
C VAL A 649 10.56 17.22 1.34
N VAL A 650 11.02 17.38 2.57
CA VAL A 650 12.44 17.37 2.90
C VAL A 650 12.93 15.93 2.95
N GLN A 651 13.91 15.58 2.11
CA GLN A 651 14.42 14.23 1.96
C GLN A 651 15.87 14.15 2.44
N LEU A 652 16.16 13.16 3.31
CA LEU A 652 17.48 12.87 3.84
C LEU A 652 18.04 11.63 3.16
N TYR A 653 19.10 11.81 2.42
CA TYR A 653 19.89 10.74 1.80
C TYR A 653 21.24 10.59 2.49
N VAL A 654 21.80 9.39 2.41
CA VAL A 654 23.16 9.08 2.89
C VAL A 654 23.95 8.42 1.77
N LYS A 655 25.21 8.85 1.63
CA LYS A 655 26.21 8.23 0.77
C LYS A 655 27.40 7.74 1.59
N HIS A 656 27.71 6.48 1.48
CA HIS A 656 28.90 5.87 2.05
C HIS A 656 30.14 6.29 1.26
N LEU A 657 31.21 6.74 1.94
CA LEU A 657 32.37 7.31 1.27
C LEU A 657 33.54 6.31 1.16
N HIS A 658 33.67 5.38 2.11
CA HIS A 658 34.78 4.44 2.19
C HIS A 658 34.34 3.03 2.65
N SER A 659 33.18 2.56 2.22
CA SER A 659 32.67 1.23 2.58
C SER A 659 33.55 0.11 2.00
N GLU A 660 33.69 -0.98 2.77
CA GLU A 660 34.38 -2.21 2.35
C GLU A 660 33.60 -3.04 1.32
N VAL A 661 32.33 -2.71 1.13
CA VAL A 661 31.41 -3.39 0.22
C VAL A 661 30.78 -2.42 -0.77
N GLU A 662 30.27 -2.93 -1.89
CA GLU A 662 29.49 -2.12 -2.81
C GLU A 662 28.25 -1.56 -2.12
N ARG A 663 28.08 -0.23 -2.17
CA ARG A 663 26.94 0.50 -1.62
C ARG A 663 26.15 1.19 -2.74
N PRO A 664 24.88 1.52 -2.50
CA PRO A 664 24.15 2.43 -3.38
C PRO A 664 24.89 3.76 -3.60
N ARG A 665 24.57 4.44 -4.70
CA ARG A 665 25.00 5.82 -4.94
C ARG A 665 24.60 6.73 -3.77
N GLU A 666 23.41 6.49 -3.26
CA GLU A 666 22.78 7.12 -2.11
C GLU A 666 21.58 6.30 -1.66
N GLU A 667 21.15 6.48 -0.43
CA GLU A 667 20.04 5.78 0.20
C GLU A 667 19.17 6.77 0.96
N LEU A 668 17.86 6.74 0.77
CA LEU A 668 16.92 7.49 1.59
C LEU A 668 16.91 6.94 3.02
N LYS A 669 17.11 7.80 4.02
CA LYS A 669 17.13 7.43 5.44
C LYS A 669 16.17 8.25 6.30
N GLY A 670 15.50 9.23 5.70
CA GLY A 670 14.48 10.03 6.38
C GLY A 670 13.79 10.99 5.44
N PHE A 671 12.57 11.34 5.77
CA PHE A 671 11.83 12.39 5.06
C PHE A 671 10.78 13.00 5.96
N GLN A 672 10.37 14.22 5.63
CA GLN A 672 9.26 14.89 6.31
C GLN A 672 8.57 15.87 5.36
N ARG A 673 7.24 15.74 5.23
CA ARG A 673 6.39 16.73 4.59
C ARG A 673 6.12 17.88 5.57
N VAL A 674 6.26 19.12 5.11
CA VAL A 674 6.04 20.33 5.93
C VAL A 674 5.28 21.38 5.14
N THR A 675 4.19 21.89 5.72
CA THR A 675 3.42 23.03 5.16
C THR A 675 4.03 24.35 5.64
N LEU A 676 4.28 25.27 4.71
CA LEU A 676 4.89 26.58 4.96
C LEU A 676 4.08 27.69 4.33
N LYS A 677 3.72 28.72 5.12
CA LYS A 677 3.14 29.96 4.62
C LYS A 677 4.21 30.83 3.91
N PRO A 678 3.83 31.79 3.08
CA PRO A 678 4.78 32.73 2.49
C PRO A 678 5.70 33.35 3.53
N ASN A 679 7.01 33.31 3.27
CA ASN A 679 8.09 33.78 4.16
C ASN A 679 8.21 33.02 5.51
N GLU A 680 7.47 31.97 5.74
CA GLU A 680 7.61 31.11 6.91
C GLU A 680 8.86 30.25 6.78
N THR A 681 9.59 30.13 7.89
CA THR A 681 10.72 29.17 8.04
C THR A 681 10.37 28.16 9.12
N LYS A 682 10.56 26.87 8.81
CA LYS A 682 10.52 25.79 9.80
C LYS A 682 11.83 25.04 9.84
N THR A 683 12.25 24.62 11.02
CA THR A 683 13.35 23.68 11.19
C THR A 683 12.80 22.27 11.16
N VAL A 684 13.23 21.49 10.16
CA VAL A 684 12.97 20.06 10.06
C VAL A 684 14.07 19.31 10.76
N GLN A 685 13.70 18.27 11.51
CA GLN A 685 14.64 17.42 12.27
C GLN A 685 14.42 15.96 11.92
N LEU A 686 15.44 15.33 11.34
CA LEU A 686 15.41 13.95 10.90
C LEU A 686 16.45 13.14 11.70
N PRO A 687 16.05 12.09 12.42
CA PRO A 687 16.99 11.22 13.10
C PRO A 687 17.73 10.33 12.10
N LEU A 688 19.03 10.15 12.28
CA LEU A 688 19.87 9.19 11.57
C LEU A 688 20.52 8.28 12.59
N LYS A 689 20.14 7.01 12.61
CA LYS A 689 20.71 5.99 13.49
C LYS A 689 21.88 5.29 12.81
N ALA A 690 22.88 4.91 13.57
CA ALA A 690 23.98 4.11 13.03
C ALA A 690 23.50 2.76 12.44
N SER A 691 22.46 2.14 13.05
CA SER A 691 21.84 0.92 12.53
C SER A 691 21.26 1.07 11.12
N ASP A 692 20.85 2.29 10.72
CA ASP A 692 20.30 2.55 9.39
C ASP A 692 21.37 2.55 8.29
N LEU A 693 22.66 2.57 8.70
CA LEU A 693 23.84 2.56 7.84
C LEU A 693 24.49 1.18 7.74
N ALA A 694 23.93 0.19 8.43
CA ALA A 694 24.47 -1.17 8.46
C ALA A 694 24.27 -1.87 7.11
N PHE A 695 25.24 -2.74 6.77
CA PHE A 695 25.09 -3.74 5.71
C PHE A 695 25.04 -5.15 6.31
N TRP A 696 24.56 -6.10 5.52
CA TRP A 696 24.58 -7.50 5.90
C TRP A 696 25.96 -8.12 5.59
N ASP A 697 26.65 -8.58 6.62
CA ASP A 697 27.93 -9.27 6.46
C ASP A 697 27.69 -10.77 6.23
N GLU A 698 27.94 -11.24 5.00
CA GLU A 698 27.76 -12.65 4.63
C GLU A 698 28.85 -13.56 5.21
N LYS A 699 30.01 -13.00 5.61
CA LYS A 699 31.10 -13.77 6.22
C LYS A 699 30.84 -14.08 7.69
N LEU A 700 30.22 -13.13 8.38
CA LEU A 700 29.78 -13.25 9.76
C LEU A 700 28.30 -12.87 9.81
N PRO A 701 27.36 -13.78 9.43
CA PRO A 701 25.97 -13.43 9.19
C PRO A 701 25.34 -12.53 10.25
N GLY A 702 25.06 -11.28 9.87
CA GLY A 702 24.53 -10.24 10.75
C GLY A 702 24.71 -8.84 10.18
N PHE A 703 23.98 -7.89 10.72
CA PHE A 703 24.14 -6.48 10.35
C PHE A 703 25.42 -5.90 10.97
N LYS A 704 26.26 -5.28 10.14
CA LYS A 704 27.52 -4.63 10.53
C LYS A 704 27.47 -3.15 10.19
N VAL A 705 27.75 -2.31 11.17
CA VAL A 705 28.00 -0.86 10.99
C VAL A 705 29.50 -0.65 10.78
N GLU A 706 29.88 0.03 9.70
CA GLU A 706 31.27 0.36 9.38
C GLU A 706 31.68 1.66 10.05
N ALA A 707 32.93 1.71 10.51
CA ALA A 707 33.55 2.95 10.99
C ALA A 707 34.11 3.72 9.80
N GLU A 708 33.31 4.59 9.22
CA GLU A 708 33.65 5.38 8.04
C GLU A 708 33.00 6.76 8.03
N PRO A 709 33.49 7.72 7.25
CA PRO A 709 32.75 8.95 6.99
C PRO A 709 31.57 8.66 6.04
N VAL A 710 30.42 9.24 6.35
CA VAL A 710 29.25 9.22 5.48
C VAL A 710 28.85 10.64 5.11
N SER A 711 28.43 10.85 3.87
CA SER A 711 27.84 12.11 3.44
C SER A 711 26.35 12.10 3.76
N VAL A 712 25.91 13.03 4.60
CA VAL A 712 24.52 13.33 4.89
C VAL A 712 24.06 14.37 3.88
N MET A 713 23.03 14.09 3.08
CA MET A 713 22.61 14.87 1.94
C MET A 713 21.13 15.22 2.12
N ILE A 714 20.79 16.51 2.05
CA ILE A 714 19.42 16.99 2.13
C ILE A 714 19.00 17.58 0.79
N GLY A 715 17.88 17.14 0.28
CA GLY A 715 17.33 17.57 -1.00
C GLY A 715 15.81 17.53 -1.07
N SER A 716 15.29 17.91 -2.24
CA SER A 716 13.88 17.78 -2.65
C SER A 716 13.64 16.55 -3.55
N SER A 717 14.70 15.88 -3.99
CA SER A 717 14.70 14.59 -4.69
C SER A 717 16.10 13.98 -4.64
N SER A 718 16.25 12.74 -5.13
CA SER A 718 17.56 12.06 -5.20
C SER A 718 18.58 12.80 -6.09
N ASP A 719 18.14 13.51 -7.12
CA ASP A 719 19.03 14.29 -8.01
C ASP A 719 19.05 15.80 -7.69
N ASP A 720 18.22 16.29 -6.78
CA ASP A 720 18.17 17.71 -6.39
C ASP A 720 18.62 17.90 -4.93
N ILE A 721 19.89 17.58 -4.68
CA ILE A 721 20.52 17.75 -3.37
C ILE A 721 20.88 19.21 -3.16
N LYS A 722 20.32 19.81 -2.11
CA LYS A 722 20.49 21.22 -1.76
C LYS A 722 21.72 21.49 -0.87
N LEU A 723 21.93 20.65 0.13
CA LEU A 723 23.02 20.79 1.10
C LEU A 723 23.56 19.43 1.52
N THR A 724 24.86 19.42 1.88
CA THR A 724 25.56 18.23 2.36
C THR A 724 26.38 18.51 3.61
N ALA A 725 26.52 17.51 4.46
CA ALA A 725 27.41 17.49 5.63
C ALA A 725 28.06 16.13 5.75
N THR A 726 29.19 16.04 6.42
CA THR A 726 29.86 14.76 6.70
C THR A 726 29.71 14.40 8.16
N VAL A 727 29.39 13.14 8.43
CA VAL A 727 29.34 12.55 9.78
C VAL A 727 30.30 11.37 9.82
N GLN A 728 31.12 11.29 10.87
CA GLN A 728 32.04 10.17 11.09
C GLN A 728 31.34 9.09 11.93
N VAL A 729 31.08 7.93 11.34
CA VAL A 729 30.65 6.74 12.07
C VAL A 729 31.82 6.14 12.81
N GLN A 730 31.66 5.84 14.12
CA GLN A 730 32.71 5.38 15.02
C GLN A 730 32.89 3.86 15.02
#